data_946a0bfa0f73fe3f7307604e2b2d0e84
#
_entry.id   946a0bfa0f73fe3f7307604e2b2d0e84
#
_cell.length_a   1.000
_cell.length_b   1.000
_cell.length_c   1.000
_cell.angle_alpha   90.00
_cell.angle_beta   90.00
_cell.angle_gamma   90.00
#
_symmetry.space_group_name_H-M   'P 1'
#
loop_
_entity.id
_entity.type
_entity.pdbx_description
1 polymer ?
#
loop_
_entity_poly.entity_id
_entity_poly.type
_entity_poly.pdbx_seq_one_letter_code
_entity_poly.pdbx_strand_id
1 'polypeptide(L)'
;MPNAKPPLRNRLRHFLAGAAVLAAGLTPLTAVTTAAPAHAAVTLNDSEVTANLWEWNWKSVSAACTNHLGPAGYGAVQVAPPQESVSLPNSSDGVHPWYEVYQPVSYKLESRLGTRQQFAAMVTACHNAGVRVYVDAVVNHMAGVNNPAGTKGYAGSEFSGPGYSFPAVPYGAGDFHRPGDNCPTSGGINDWNNEAQVTSCELLQLADLYTEKDSVRDKIAAYLNDLVGLGVDGFRVDAVKHIKKDDFAAILAKVNNTVSEGRRPYVAQEIFDGASNDALKARAFIGNGDVLDFAYAKGIKAQFQGSIANLATVPGWNLDAPGANVFAMVTNHDLERDGAVLSYKNGTDYVLANYFVLAYPHGKPSVYDSFAWSNRNQSPPADGNGYVSDTVCGSGWNCLTQSTGIKGMVGWANTTRSVKTVSDFKAVNDNVIGFRRGDRGWIGINDSSSAATAEFATGLADGHYCDVISGALTGSGCTGTTVAVAGGRATVTIPAGGAVAIHANAKATTGTVKVATTFTVTATPAGGQDLYVVGSDPALGSWAPAGAVRLTAKGDNVFSGIAELPRSTAVEYKYLKKTSAGTVTWESGANRTLTTPAAGTHAVTDVFRGDTVSSQIATSFNATVSTSYGQNVYVVGNVAALGGWSPAAAVPLSSADYPIWRATVNLPPGTSVEYKYLKKNPDGSVTWESGGNRTFTTPSTGTHTRNDTWK
;
A
#
# COMPACT_ATOMS: atom_id res chain seq x y z
N MET A 1 64.25 -1.92 -36.08
CA MET A 1 64.65 -2.54 -37.39
C MET A 1 65.22 -3.90 -37.11
N PRO A 2 65.00 -4.92 -37.88
CA PRO A 2 63.75 -5.23 -38.57
C PRO A 2 63.31 -6.71 -38.40
N ASN A 3 62.03 -7.00 -38.74
CA ASN A 3 61.54 -8.06 -39.66
C ASN A 3 61.62 -9.53 -39.17
N ALA A 4 60.78 -10.40 -39.48
CA ALA A 4 59.54 -10.45 -40.29
C ALA A 4 58.95 -11.85 -40.13
N LYS A 5 57.68 -11.95 -40.35
CA LYS A 5 56.78 -13.12 -40.65
C LYS A 5 57.27 -14.03 -41.81
N PRO A 6 56.48 -14.98 -42.21
CA PRO A 6 55.81 -16.23 -41.78
C PRO A 6 56.16 -17.39 -42.77
N PRO A 7 55.34 -18.30 -43.29
CA PRO A 7 54.19 -19.13 -42.89
C PRO A 7 54.31 -20.62 -43.37
N LEU A 8 53.13 -21.31 -43.50
CA LEU A 8 52.75 -22.45 -44.35
C LEU A 8 52.41 -23.76 -43.63
N ARG A 9 51.14 -24.12 -43.60
CA ARG A 9 50.29 -24.93 -44.53
C ARG A 9 50.92 -26.27 -44.97
N ASN A 10 50.25 -27.40 -44.65
CA ASN A 10 49.53 -28.31 -45.56
C ASN A 10 49.30 -29.70 -44.92
N ARG A 11 48.06 -30.15 -44.90
CA ARG A 11 47.40 -31.20 -45.74
C ARG A 11 48.08 -32.59 -45.72
N LEU A 12 47.44 -33.65 -45.41
CA LEU A 12 46.43 -34.44 -46.08
C LEU A 12 46.43 -35.94 -45.68
N ARG A 13 45.28 -36.51 -45.49
CA ARG A 13 44.75 -37.83 -45.97
C ARG A 13 45.12 -39.16 -45.31
N HIS A 14 44.02 -39.79 -44.88
CA HIS A 14 43.55 -41.18 -45.05
C HIS A 14 44.45 -42.38 -44.69
N PHE A 15 43.92 -43.27 -43.86
CA PHE A 15 43.54 -44.63 -44.28
C PHE A 15 42.59 -45.29 -43.26
N LEU A 16 41.62 -45.99 -43.84
CA LEU A 16 40.66 -46.88 -43.23
C LEU A 16 41.30 -48.23 -42.83
N ALA A 17 40.89 -48.84 -41.72
CA ALA A 17 40.63 -50.27 -41.62
C ALA A 17 39.87 -50.54 -40.33
N GLY A 18 38.79 -51.32 -40.43
CA GLY A 18 37.83 -51.62 -39.41
C GLY A 18 38.18 -52.82 -38.53
N ALA A 19 37.55 -52.89 -37.39
CA ALA A 19 37.24 -54.10 -36.66
C ALA A 19 35.98 -53.87 -35.81
N ALA A 20 34.95 -54.70 -36.04
CA ALA A 20 33.71 -54.73 -35.30
C ALA A 20 33.93 -55.52 -33.99
N VAL A 21 33.48 -55.00 -32.88
CA VAL A 21 33.15 -55.76 -31.67
C VAL A 21 31.97 -55.11 -30.93
N LEU A 22 31.08 -55.94 -30.53
CA LEU A 22 29.76 -55.78 -29.87
C LEU A 22 29.60 -54.55 -28.95
N ALA A 23 28.50 -53.83 -29.17
CA ALA A 23 27.97 -52.80 -28.32
C ALA A 23 27.09 -53.42 -27.20
N ALA A 24 27.45 -53.19 -25.96
CA ALA A 24 26.50 -53.20 -24.85
C ALA A 24 26.01 -51.74 -24.66
N GLY A 25 24.71 -51.58 -24.68
CA GLY A 25 24.08 -50.26 -24.67
C GLY A 25 24.30 -49.49 -23.37
N LEU A 26 24.90 -48.30 -23.50
CA LEU A 26 24.85 -47.21 -22.56
C LEU A 26 24.12 -46.07 -23.26
N THR A 27 22.86 -45.85 -22.92
CA THR A 27 22.12 -44.65 -23.32
C THR A 27 22.76 -43.44 -22.62
N PRO A 28 23.14 -42.39 -23.34
CA PRO A 28 23.57 -41.16 -22.71
C PRO A 28 22.34 -40.50 -22.03
N LEU A 29 22.40 -40.32 -20.70
CA LEU A 29 21.51 -39.43 -19.99
C LEU A 29 21.76 -38.01 -20.55
N THR A 30 20.93 -37.55 -21.45
CA THR A 30 20.86 -36.14 -21.80
C THR A 30 20.33 -35.43 -20.58
N ALA A 31 21.21 -34.69 -19.87
CA ALA A 31 20.79 -33.69 -18.89
C ALA A 31 19.96 -32.65 -19.62
N VAL A 32 18.65 -32.74 -19.45
CA VAL A 32 17.76 -31.63 -19.82
C VAL A 32 18.06 -30.49 -18.85
N THR A 33 18.95 -29.61 -19.25
CA THR A 33 19.03 -28.28 -18.60
C THR A 33 17.74 -27.58 -18.94
N THR A 34 16.78 -27.59 -18.02
CA THR A 34 15.65 -26.68 -18.05
C THR A 34 16.25 -25.28 -17.91
N ALA A 35 16.35 -24.56 -19.05
CA ALA A 35 16.59 -23.12 -19.00
C ALA A 35 15.49 -22.51 -18.13
N ALA A 36 15.88 -21.80 -17.09
CA ALA A 36 14.95 -20.98 -16.32
C ALA A 36 14.19 -20.09 -17.32
N PRO A 37 12.87 -19.92 -17.18
CA PRO A 37 12.13 -19.05 -18.07
C PRO A 37 12.79 -17.69 -18.06
N ALA A 38 13.20 -17.17 -19.22
CA ALA A 38 13.67 -15.80 -19.36
C ALA A 38 12.52 -14.91 -18.87
N HIS A 39 12.69 -14.25 -17.74
CA HIS A 39 11.75 -13.23 -17.31
C HIS A 39 11.72 -12.16 -18.42
N ALA A 40 10.54 -11.90 -18.96
CA ALA A 40 10.36 -10.75 -19.83
C ALA A 40 10.91 -9.53 -19.08
N ALA A 41 11.71 -8.70 -19.75
CA ALA A 41 12.28 -7.51 -19.14
C ALA A 41 11.13 -6.62 -18.63
N VAL A 42 10.98 -6.57 -17.31
CA VAL A 42 9.96 -5.74 -16.65
C VAL A 42 10.43 -4.30 -16.71
N THR A 43 9.58 -3.39 -17.19
CA THR A 43 9.89 -1.95 -17.18
C THR A 43 9.49 -1.40 -15.82
N LEU A 44 10.47 -1.11 -14.98
CA LEU A 44 10.26 -0.47 -13.67
C LEU A 44 10.01 1.03 -13.83
N ASN A 45 9.18 1.59 -12.96
CA ASN A 45 8.86 3.02 -12.96
C ASN A 45 10.12 3.86 -12.69
N ASP A 46 10.32 4.88 -13.50
CA ASP A 46 11.39 5.84 -13.31
C ASP A 46 10.95 6.92 -12.29
N SER A 47 10.97 6.54 -11.01
CA SER A 47 10.52 7.36 -9.87
C SER A 47 11.44 7.14 -8.67
N GLU A 48 11.63 8.20 -7.88
CA GLU A 48 12.35 8.18 -6.60
C GLU A 48 11.39 8.03 -5.40
N VAL A 49 10.06 8.01 -5.64
CA VAL A 49 9.06 7.96 -4.57
C VAL A 49 8.84 6.54 -4.09
N THR A 50 8.96 6.32 -2.79
CA THR A 50 8.74 5.04 -2.13
C THR A 50 7.43 5.05 -1.33
N ALA A 51 6.63 3.99 -1.43
CA ALA A 51 5.54 3.70 -0.51
C ALA A 51 6.09 2.79 0.60
N ASN A 52 6.01 3.20 1.87
CA ASN A 52 6.37 2.33 2.99
C ASN A 52 5.08 1.72 3.57
N LEU A 53 4.84 0.44 3.23
CA LEU A 53 3.67 -0.32 3.68
C LEU A 53 4.05 -1.17 4.90
N TRP A 54 4.20 -0.51 6.04
CA TRP A 54 4.74 -1.12 7.24
C TRP A 54 3.80 -2.16 7.84
N GLU A 55 4.30 -3.39 8.01
CA GLU A 55 3.62 -4.58 8.51
C GLU A 55 2.36 -5.02 7.74
N TRP A 56 2.22 -4.62 6.47
CA TRP A 56 1.23 -5.23 5.60
C TRP A 56 1.66 -6.66 5.23
N ASN A 57 0.71 -7.61 5.22
CA ASN A 57 1.00 -8.95 4.75
C ASN A 57 1.27 -8.99 3.23
N TRP A 58 1.95 -10.01 2.75
CA TRP A 58 2.44 -10.09 1.36
C TRP A 58 1.32 -10.04 0.32
N LYS A 59 0.15 -10.59 0.64
CA LYS A 59 -1.03 -10.54 -0.23
C LYS A 59 -1.56 -9.12 -0.40
N SER A 60 -1.62 -8.37 0.68
CA SER A 60 -2.07 -6.99 0.67
C SER A 60 -1.09 -6.07 -0.06
N VAL A 61 0.22 -6.28 0.11
CA VAL A 61 1.26 -5.56 -0.65
C VAL A 61 1.15 -5.85 -2.15
N SER A 62 0.95 -7.12 -2.54
CA SER A 62 0.73 -7.51 -3.95
C SER A 62 -0.44 -6.75 -4.57
N ALA A 63 -1.56 -6.69 -3.84
CA ALA A 63 -2.76 -5.97 -4.29
C ALA A 63 -2.51 -4.45 -4.39
N ALA A 64 -1.79 -3.87 -3.42
CA ALA A 64 -1.43 -2.45 -3.44
C ALA A 64 -0.53 -2.11 -4.65
N CYS A 65 0.51 -2.91 -4.91
CA CYS A 65 1.38 -2.71 -6.07
C CYS A 65 0.58 -2.70 -7.38
N THR A 66 -0.28 -3.72 -7.57
CA THR A 66 -1.04 -3.90 -8.82
C THR A 66 -2.12 -2.83 -9.03
N ASN A 67 -2.87 -2.50 -7.97
CA ASN A 67 -4.09 -1.69 -8.10
C ASN A 67 -3.85 -0.21 -7.83
N HIS A 68 -2.79 0.16 -7.12
CA HIS A 68 -2.58 1.52 -6.61
C HIS A 68 -1.19 2.08 -6.91
N LEU A 69 -0.11 1.40 -6.47
CA LEU A 69 1.23 1.97 -6.51
C LEU A 69 1.78 2.04 -7.94
N GLY A 70 1.68 0.95 -8.70
CA GLY A 70 2.09 0.93 -10.10
C GLY A 70 1.35 1.97 -10.94
N PRO A 71 0.00 1.97 -10.96
CA PRO A 71 -0.79 2.97 -11.68
C PRO A 71 -0.52 4.42 -11.25
N ALA A 72 -0.15 4.68 -9.99
CA ALA A 72 0.22 6.01 -9.52
C ALA A 72 1.67 6.42 -9.87
N GLY A 73 2.51 5.47 -10.33
CA GLY A 73 3.89 5.72 -10.72
C GLY A 73 4.88 5.76 -9.56
N TYR A 74 4.62 5.04 -8.45
CA TYR A 74 5.63 4.85 -7.42
C TYR A 74 6.84 4.09 -7.97
N GLY A 75 8.04 4.47 -7.51
CA GLY A 75 9.28 3.82 -7.92
C GLY A 75 9.56 2.55 -7.13
N ALA A 76 9.15 2.53 -5.87
CA ALA A 76 9.38 1.40 -4.97
C ALA A 76 8.29 1.26 -3.91
N VAL A 77 8.19 0.05 -3.35
CA VAL A 77 7.51 -0.24 -2.10
C VAL A 77 8.53 -0.75 -1.08
N GLN A 78 8.54 -0.16 0.11
CA GLN A 78 9.26 -0.69 1.28
C GLN A 78 8.32 -1.58 2.06
N VAL A 79 8.79 -2.78 2.42
CA VAL A 79 8.05 -3.77 3.20
C VAL A 79 8.77 -4.08 4.50
N ALA A 80 8.02 -4.47 5.53
CA ALA A 80 8.55 -4.86 6.84
C ALA A 80 9.44 -6.11 6.74
N PRO A 81 10.24 -6.42 7.78
CA PRO A 81 11.19 -7.54 7.78
C PRO A 81 10.54 -8.89 7.43
N PRO A 82 11.02 -9.60 6.39
CA PRO A 82 10.41 -10.86 5.95
C PRO A 82 10.98 -12.10 6.63
N GLN A 83 12.11 -11.98 7.33
CA GLN A 83 12.74 -13.12 8.00
C GLN A 83 11.91 -13.60 9.20
N GLU A 84 12.10 -14.86 9.55
CA GLU A 84 11.49 -15.46 10.73
C GLU A 84 11.87 -14.70 11.98
N SER A 85 10.86 -14.15 12.66
CA SER A 85 11.00 -13.44 13.93
C SER A 85 10.37 -14.21 15.08
N VAL A 86 10.65 -13.77 16.29
CA VAL A 86 10.07 -14.33 17.51
C VAL A 86 8.54 -14.21 17.50
N SER A 87 7.85 -15.18 18.11
CA SER A 87 6.42 -15.13 18.38
C SER A 87 6.20 -14.95 19.88
N LEU A 88 5.55 -13.86 20.29
CA LEU A 88 5.33 -13.45 21.68
C LEU A 88 3.83 -13.37 22.03
N PRO A 89 3.11 -14.50 22.09
CA PRO A 89 1.67 -14.50 22.36
C PRO A 89 1.30 -14.04 23.77
N ASN A 90 2.26 -13.97 24.69
CA ASN A 90 2.07 -13.61 26.09
C ASN A 90 3.12 -12.60 26.57
N SER A 91 3.43 -11.58 25.78
CA SER A 91 4.33 -10.51 26.18
C SER A 91 3.71 -9.62 27.26
N SER A 92 4.52 -9.08 28.18
CA SER A 92 4.13 -8.02 29.10
C SER A 92 3.62 -6.75 28.40
N ASP A 93 4.04 -6.54 27.16
CA ASP A 93 3.68 -5.39 26.34
C ASP A 93 2.39 -5.60 25.51
N GLY A 94 1.77 -6.77 25.64
CA GLY A 94 0.56 -7.17 24.92
C GLY A 94 0.75 -8.43 24.08
N VAL A 95 -0.31 -8.87 23.43
CA VAL A 95 -0.31 -10.07 22.59
C VAL A 95 0.30 -9.71 21.23
N HIS A 96 1.36 -10.41 20.84
CA HIS A 96 2.04 -10.22 19.55
C HIS A 96 2.37 -8.76 19.23
N PRO A 97 3.18 -8.06 20.06
CA PRO A 97 3.50 -6.66 19.85
C PRO A 97 4.19 -6.44 18.48
N TRP A 98 4.03 -5.24 17.90
CA TRP A 98 4.54 -4.91 16.57
C TRP A 98 6.04 -5.22 16.40
N TYR A 99 6.85 -5.01 17.46
CA TYR A 99 8.30 -5.16 17.40
C TYR A 99 8.78 -6.62 17.29
N GLU A 100 7.89 -7.61 17.27
CA GLU A 100 8.28 -9.01 17.01
C GLU A 100 9.07 -9.14 15.70
N VAL A 101 8.68 -8.40 14.65
CA VAL A 101 9.34 -8.49 13.33
C VAL A 101 10.79 -8.00 13.35
N TYR A 102 11.16 -7.21 14.37
CA TYR A 102 12.53 -6.73 14.60
C TYR A 102 13.35 -7.64 15.53
N GLN A 103 12.87 -8.82 15.86
CA GLN A 103 13.59 -9.82 16.65
C GLN A 103 13.81 -11.12 15.84
N PRO A 104 14.81 -11.17 14.93
CA PRO A 104 15.07 -12.33 14.10
C PRO A 104 15.43 -13.57 14.91
N VAL A 105 14.86 -14.72 14.53
CA VAL A 105 15.21 -16.04 15.05
C VAL A 105 15.97 -16.85 14.00
N SER A 106 15.65 -16.63 12.74
CA SER A 106 16.39 -17.19 11.62
C SER A 106 16.25 -16.29 10.37
N TYR A 107 16.95 -16.66 9.30
CA TYR A 107 16.83 -16.01 7.99
C TYR A 107 15.86 -16.76 7.03
N LYS A 108 15.04 -17.66 7.56
CA LYS A 108 13.93 -18.24 6.80
C LYS A 108 12.90 -17.15 6.49
N LEU A 109 12.34 -17.17 5.29
CA LEU A 109 11.33 -16.17 4.88
C LEU A 109 9.91 -16.67 5.21
N GLU A 110 9.71 -17.09 6.44
CA GLU A 110 8.43 -17.52 7.01
C GLU A 110 8.18 -16.65 8.25
N SER A 111 7.31 -15.67 8.13
CA SER A 111 7.05 -14.67 9.18
C SER A 111 5.56 -14.50 9.45
N ARG A 112 5.21 -13.65 10.41
CA ARG A 112 3.80 -13.28 10.65
C ARG A 112 3.14 -12.57 9.46
N LEU A 113 3.91 -12.13 8.46
CA LEU A 113 3.43 -11.44 7.27
C LEU A 113 3.12 -12.41 6.11
N GLY A 114 3.55 -13.65 6.22
CA GLY A 114 3.30 -14.72 5.25
C GLY A 114 4.51 -15.61 4.96
N THR A 115 4.32 -16.53 4.03
CA THR A 115 5.31 -17.54 3.64
C THR A 115 6.30 -17.01 2.59
N ARG A 116 7.44 -17.69 2.42
CA ARG A 116 8.40 -17.46 1.34
C ARG A 116 7.74 -17.44 -0.05
N GLN A 117 6.82 -18.36 -0.30
CA GLN A 117 6.12 -18.42 -1.59
C GLN A 117 5.26 -17.15 -1.81
N GLN A 118 4.56 -16.69 -0.77
CA GLN A 118 3.75 -15.48 -0.84
C GLN A 118 4.64 -14.23 -1.01
N PHE A 119 5.80 -14.20 -0.34
CA PHE A 119 6.79 -13.14 -0.51
C PHE A 119 7.31 -13.06 -1.96
N ALA A 120 7.73 -14.19 -2.54
CA ALA A 120 8.19 -14.26 -3.94
C ALA A 120 7.09 -13.84 -4.93
N ALA A 121 5.85 -14.25 -4.68
CA ALA A 121 4.69 -13.84 -5.49
C ALA A 121 4.43 -12.33 -5.37
N MET A 122 4.60 -11.75 -4.18
CA MET A 122 4.47 -10.31 -3.94
C MET A 122 5.54 -9.53 -4.73
N VAL A 123 6.81 -9.94 -4.68
CA VAL A 123 7.89 -9.30 -5.45
C VAL A 123 7.56 -9.33 -6.95
N THR A 124 7.14 -10.49 -7.46
CA THR A 124 6.72 -10.64 -8.86
C THR A 124 5.55 -9.71 -9.23
N ALA A 125 4.53 -9.61 -8.38
CA ALA A 125 3.37 -8.75 -8.60
C ALA A 125 3.76 -7.26 -8.63
N CYS A 126 4.63 -6.82 -7.71
CA CYS A 126 5.14 -5.45 -7.68
C CYS A 126 5.96 -5.12 -8.92
N HIS A 127 6.87 -6.00 -9.34
CA HIS A 127 7.64 -5.84 -10.56
C HIS A 127 6.74 -5.75 -11.80
N ASN A 128 5.76 -6.63 -11.93
CA ASN A 128 4.79 -6.59 -13.04
C ASN A 128 3.99 -5.27 -13.09
N ALA A 129 3.85 -4.60 -11.95
CA ALA A 129 3.26 -3.27 -11.83
C ALA A 129 4.28 -2.13 -11.99
N GLY A 130 5.55 -2.42 -12.27
CA GLY A 130 6.61 -1.44 -12.43
C GLY A 130 7.21 -0.93 -11.10
N VAL A 131 6.93 -1.56 -9.97
CA VAL A 131 7.33 -1.11 -8.64
C VAL A 131 8.46 -1.99 -8.10
N ARG A 132 9.60 -1.37 -7.72
CA ARG A 132 10.70 -2.05 -7.01
C ARG A 132 10.28 -2.47 -5.62
N VAL A 133 10.94 -3.48 -5.08
CA VAL A 133 10.73 -3.92 -3.70
C VAL A 133 11.97 -3.63 -2.86
N TYR A 134 11.80 -2.83 -1.82
CA TYR A 134 12.80 -2.58 -0.79
C TYR A 134 12.38 -3.31 0.49
N VAL A 135 13.29 -4.06 1.07
CA VAL A 135 13.05 -4.85 2.28
C VAL A 135 13.65 -4.14 3.48
N ASP A 136 12.90 -4.09 4.57
CA ASP A 136 13.46 -3.73 5.87
C ASP A 136 14.29 -4.90 6.40
N ALA A 137 15.61 -4.73 6.43
CA ALA A 137 16.58 -5.78 6.73
C ALA A 137 17.14 -5.59 8.14
N VAL A 138 16.81 -6.51 9.06
CA VAL A 138 17.37 -6.56 10.41
C VAL A 138 18.58 -7.47 10.39
N VAL A 139 19.78 -6.90 10.48
CA VAL A 139 21.07 -7.59 10.34
C VAL A 139 22.10 -7.21 11.41
N ASN A 140 21.75 -6.28 12.30
CA ASN A 140 22.58 -5.92 13.44
C ASN A 140 22.55 -6.96 14.55
N HIS A 141 21.39 -7.59 14.76
CA HIS A 141 21.10 -8.41 15.95
C HIS A 141 20.16 -9.56 15.63
N MET A 142 20.04 -10.47 16.58
CA MET A 142 19.02 -11.51 16.65
C MET A 142 18.04 -11.21 17.80
N ALA A 143 17.09 -12.10 18.06
CA ALA A 143 16.09 -11.94 19.10
C ALA A 143 16.70 -11.72 20.49
N GLY A 144 15.95 -11.06 21.38
CA GLY A 144 16.41 -10.60 22.67
C GLY A 144 16.97 -11.70 23.58
N VAL A 145 18.04 -11.36 24.30
CA VAL A 145 18.70 -12.27 25.27
C VAL A 145 17.83 -12.62 26.47
N ASN A 146 16.77 -11.85 26.71
CA ASN A 146 15.83 -12.04 27.83
C ASN A 146 14.52 -12.75 27.40
N ASN A 147 14.40 -13.21 26.16
CA ASN A 147 13.22 -13.97 25.75
C ASN A 147 13.04 -15.23 26.61
N PRO A 148 11.81 -15.55 27.06
CA PRO A 148 11.56 -16.73 27.90
C PRO A 148 12.03 -18.03 27.26
N ALA A 149 12.49 -18.97 28.08
CA ALA A 149 12.86 -20.30 27.60
C ALA A 149 11.68 -20.99 26.91
N GLY A 150 11.93 -21.61 25.75
CA GLY A 150 10.91 -22.26 24.93
C GLY A 150 10.17 -21.33 23.95
N THR A 151 10.48 -20.03 23.94
CA THR A 151 10.02 -19.13 22.89
C THR A 151 10.54 -19.61 21.52
N LYS A 152 9.69 -19.55 20.48
CA LYS A 152 10.01 -19.98 19.12
C LYS A 152 9.76 -18.88 18.12
N GLY A 153 10.36 -19.02 16.96
CA GLY A 153 10.03 -18.20 15.80
C GLY A 153 8.73 -18.63 15.13
N TYR A 154 8.19 -17.77 14.26
CA TYR A 154 6.96 -18.04 13.49
C TYR A 154 7.06 -19.26 12.56
N ALA A 155 8.27 -19.65 12.10
CA ALA A 155 8.52 -20.90 11.36
C ALA A 155 8.82 -22.09 12.27
N GLY A 156 8.64 -21.98 13.60
CA GLY A 156 8.87 -23.00 14.59
C GLY A 156 10.34 -23.19 14.96
N SER A 157 11.26 -22.37 14.51
CA SER A 157 12.67 -22.45 14.88
C SER A 157 12.86 -22.20 16.37
N GLU A 158 13.65 -23.05 17.01
CA GLU A 158 14.07 -22.92 18.40
C GLU A 158 15.34 -22.06 18.49
N PHE A 159 15.43 -21.29 19.56
CA PHE A 159 16.60 -20.47 19.87
C PHE A 159 16.75 -20.31 21.39
N SER A 160 17.91 -19.84 21.83
CA SER A 160 18.15 -19.44 23.21
C SER A 160 18.80 -18.05 23.22
N GLY A 161 18.01 -17.04 23.56
CA GLY A 161 18.51 -15.68 23.77
C GLY A 161 19.62 -15.62 24.82
N PRO A 162 19.41 -16.12 26.08
CA PRO A 162 20.44 -16.13 27.12
C PRO A 162 21.69 -16.96 26.74
N GLY A 163 21.54 -17.95 25.88
CA GLY A 163 22.63 -18.79 25.38
C GLY A 163 23.29 -18.29 24.12
N TYR A 164 22.82 -17.20 23.53
CA TYR A 164 23.28 -16.67 22.23
C TYR A 164 23.34 -17.79 21.17
N SER A 165 22.28 -18.59 21.06
CA SER A 165 22.21 -19.76 20.19
C SER A 165 21.02 -19.67 19.27
N PHE A 166 21.28 -19.59 17.97
CA PHE A 166 20.29 -19.51 16.90
C PHE A 166 20.60 -20.56 15.83
N PRO A 167 20.30 -21.85 16.12
CA PRO A 167 20.76 -22.98 15.30
C PRO A 167 20.26 -22.96 13.86
N ALA A 168 19.11 -22.30 13.61
CA ALA A 168 18.52 -22.24 12.27
C ALA A 168 19.27 -21.31 11.32
N VAL A 169 20.29 -20.48 11.82
CA VAL A 169 21.12 -19.63 10.95
C VAL A 169 22.42 -20.29 10.50
N PRO A 170 23.28 -21.02 11.16
CA PRO A 170 23.58 -21.41 12.55
C PRO A 170 24.53 -20.40 13.23
N TYR A 171 24.01 -19.65 14.17
CA TYR A 171 24.80 -18.80 15.04
C TYR A 171 24.98 -19.43 16.43
N GLY A 172 26.18 -19.34 16.96
CA GLY A 172 26.51 -19.73 18.36
C GLY A 172 27.06 -18.56 19.13
N ALA A 173 27.26 -18.73 20.45
CA ALA A 173 27.70 -17.65 21.36
C ALA A 173 28.96 -16.90 20.90
N GLY A 174 29.85 -17.54 20.16
CA GLY A 174 31.03 -16.90 19.58
C GLY A 174 30.75 -15.95 18.43
N ASP A 175 29.55 -15.93 17.87
CA ASP A 175 29.15 -15.07 16.77
C ASP A 175 28.49 -13.76 17.25
N PHE A 176 28.51 -13.51 18.56
CA PHE A 176 27.88 -12.33 19.17
C PHE A 176 28.89 -11.53 20.01
N HIS A 177 28.65 -10.22 20.11
CA HIS A 177 29.21 -9.40 21.15
C HIS A 177 28.53 -9.73 22.49
N ARG A 178 29.31 -9.90 23.54
CA ARG A 178 28.79 -10.35 24.83
C ARG A 178 29.44 -9.62 26.00
N PRO A 179 28.70 -9.48 27.12
CA PRO A 179 29.26 -8.93 28.35
C PRO A 179 30.52 -9.67 28.79
N GLY A 180 31.54 -8.92 29.17
CA GLY A 180 32.81 -9.47 29.66
C GLY A 180 33.72 -10.10 28.62
N ASP A 181 33.34 -10.06 27.35
CA ASP A 181 34.10 -10.58 26.21
C ASP A 181 34.52 -9.42 25.27
N ASN A 182 33.63 -8.93 24.46
CA ASN A 182 33.85 -7.87 23.48
C ASN A 182 32.88 -6.68 23.58
N CYS A 183 31.85 -6.75 24.44
CA CYS A 183 31.10 -5.59 24.90
C CYS A 183 31.75 -4.99 26.15
N PRO A 184 32.10 -3.69 26.17
CA PRO A 184 32.80 -3.06 27.30
C PRO A 184 31.91 -2.79 28.51
N THR A 185 30.63 -3.16 28.47
CA THR A 185 29.67 -3.02 29.58
C THR A 185 29.15 -4.37 30.06
N SER A 186 28.19 -4.36 30.98
CA SER A 186 27.49 -5.58 31.44
C SER A 186 26.38 -6.07 30.48
N GLY A 187 26.37 -5.62 29.21
CA GLY A 187 25.43 -6.03 28.17
C GLY A 187 24.91 -4.86 27.35
N GLY A 188 24.16 -3.96 27.96
CA GLY A 188 23.54 -2.83 27.25
C GLY A 188 24.45 -1.62 27.04
N ILE A 189 23.99 -0.68 26.23
CA ILE A 189 24.66 0.59 25.95
C ILE A 189 24.37 1.56 27.09
N ASN A 190 25.44 2.00 27.79
CA ASN A 190 25.34 2.97 28.90
C ASN A 190 25.68 4.40 28.45
N ASP A 191 26.49 4.56 27.41
CA ASP A 191 26.87 5.85 26.84
C ASP A 191 26.67 5.82 25.31
N TRP A 192 25.63 6.49 24.85
CA TRP A 192 25.23 6.60 23.44
C TRP A 192 26.17 7.45 22.56
N ASN A 193 27.21 8.07 23.17
CA ASN A 193 28.29 8.77 22.46
C ASN A 193 29.59 7.96 22.42
N ASN A 194 29.62 6.82 23.08
CA ASN A 194 30.77 5.91 23.07
C ASN A 194 30.61 4.90 21.91
N GLU A 195 31.39 5.09 20.84
CA GLU A 195 31.32 4.26 19.65
C GLU A 195 31.48 2.77 19.97
N ALA A 196 32.42 2.40 20.83
CA ALA A 196 32.65 0.99 21.18
C ALA A 196 31.44 0.36 21.88
N GLN A 197 30.72 1.11 22.74
CA GLN A 197 29.49 0.61 23.35
C GLN A 197 28.36 0.50 22.31
N VAL A 198 28.18 1.53 21.48
CA VAL A 198 27.12 1.57 20.50
C VAL A 198 27.26 0.48 19.46
N THR A 199 28.48 0.10 19.07
CA THR A 199 28.74 -0.88 18.00
C THR A 199 29.15 -2.28 18.49
N SER A 200 29.13 -2.53 19.82
CA SER A 200 29.56 -3.82 20.35
C SER A 200 28.79 -4.23 21.63
N CYS A 201 27.68 -3.54 21.95
CA CYS A 201 26.81 -3.92 23.07
C CYS A 201 25.35 -4.01 22.61
N GLU A 202 24.57 -4.76 23.36
CA GLU A 202 23.18 -5.07 23.07
C GLU A 202 22.32 -3.81 23.02
N LEU A 203 21.75 -3.54 21.84
CA LEU A 203 20.68 -2.57 21.68
C LEU A 203 19.42 -3.15 22.31
N LEU A 204 18.89 -2.53 23.37
CA LEU A 204 17.65 -2.94 24.03
C LEU A 204 17.59 -4.44 24.40
N GLN A 205 18.75 -5.02 24.77
CA GLN A 205 18.90 -6.44 25.12
C GLN A 205 18.68 -7.40 23.93
N LEU A 206 18.86 -6.94 22.70
CA LEU A 206 18.88 -7.76 21.50
C LEU A 206 20.29 -8.37 21.31
N ALA A 207 20.35 -9.65 20.97
CA ALA A 207 21.64 -10.35 20.81
C ALA A 207 22.45 -9.75 19.66
N ASP A 208 23.47 -8.97 19.97
CA ASP A 208 24.26 -8.17 19.04
C ASP A 208 25.26 -9.02 18.24
N LEU A 209 25.22 -8.96 16.91
CA LEU A 209 26.05 -9.80 16.04
C LEU A 209 27.49 -9.28 15.92
N TYR A 210 28.48 -10.17 16.10
CA TYR A 210 29.91 -9.85 15.96
C TYR A 210 30.29 -9.66 14.50
N THR A 211 29.90 -8.52 13.93
CA THR A 211 30.01 -8.23 12.48
C THR A 211 31.46 -8.06 11.99
N GLU A 212 32.44 -7.95 12.88
CA GLU A 212 33.87 -8.00 12.53
C GLU A 212 34.33 -9.38 12.01
N LYS A 213 33.54 -10.46 12.29
CA LYS A 213 33.85 -11.81 11.81
C LYS A 213 33.36 -12.03 10.39
N ASP A 214 34.23 -12.50 9.51
CA ASP A 214 33.86 -12.85 8.13
C ASP A 214 32.74 -13.91 8.08
N SER A 215 32.73 -14.89 8.99
CA SER A 215 31.68 -15.92 9.07
C SER A 215 30.31 -15.34 9.39
N VAL A 216 30.22 -14.25 10.15
CA VAL A 216 28.98 -13.52 10.44
C VAL A 216 28.57 -12.71 9.22
N ARG A 217 29.50 -11.95 8.63
CA ARG A 217 29.26 -11.19 7.39
C ARG A 217 28.80 -12.08 6.25
N ASP A 218 29.38 -13.29 6.12
CA ASP A 218 28.98 -14.27 5.07
C ASP A 218 27.54 -14.72 5.23
N LYS A 219 27.09 -15.01 6.47
CA LYS A 219 25.71 -15.42 6.75
C LYS A 219 24.72 -14.27 6.49
N ILE A 220 25.06 -13.05 6.90
CA ILE A 220 24.25 -11.84 6.60
C ILE A 220 24.18 -11.63 5.08
N ALA A 221 25.31 -11.67 4.39
CA ALA A 221 25.36 -11.50 2.94
C ALA A 221 24.59 -12.61 2.21
N ALA A 222 24.61 -13.86 2.71
CA ALA A 222 23.83 -14.96 2.15
C ALA A 222 22.32 -14.70 2.27
N TYR A 223 21.84 -14.18 3.41
CA TYR A 223 20.46 -13.75 3.59
C TYR A 223 20.05 -12.64 2.61
N LEU A 224 20.86 -11.59 2.51
CA LEU A 224 20.60 -10.48 1.57
C LEU A 224 20.61 -10.96 0.12
N ASN A 225 21.52 -11.89 -0.23
CA ASN A 225 21.60 -12.49 -1.56
C ASN A 225 20.43 -13.42 -1.87
N ASP A 226 19.87 -14.10 -0.88
CA ASP A 226 18.64 -14.87 -1.04
C ASP A 226 17.46 -13.95 -1.42
N LEU A 227 17.33 -12.80 -0.75
CA LEU A 227 16.33 -11.79 -1.07
C LEU A 227 16.54 -11.21 -2.47
N VAL A 228 17.77 -10.85 -2.83
CA VAL A 228 18.12 -10.37 -4.18
C VAL A 228 17.79 -11.42 -5.23
N GLY A 229 18.05 -12.70 -4.94
CA GLY A 229 17.71 -13.82 -5.83
C GLY A 229 16.21 -13.98 -6.06
N LEU A 230 15.36 -13.55 -5.12
CA LEU A 230 13.90 -13.49 -5.26
C LEU A 230 13.40 -12.22 -5.98
N GLY A 231 14.30 -11.28 -6.29
CA GLY A 231 13.98 -10.05 -7.01
C GLY A 231 13.94 -8.79 -6.16
N VAL A 232 14.39 -8.82 -4.90
CA VAL A 232 14.50 -7.61 -4.07
C VAL A 232 15.50 -6.63 -4.69
N ASP A 233 15.11 -5.34 -4.77
CA ASP A 233 15.86 -4.29 -5.46
C ASP A 233 16.65 -3.39 -4.50
N GLY A 234 16.37 -3.48 -3.21
CA GLY A 234 17.03 -2.65 -2.21
C GLY A 234 16.64 -3.00 -0.78
N PHE A 235 17.28 -2.31 0.14
CA PHE A 235 17.10 -2.52 1.58
C PHE A 235 16.99 -1.18 2.32
N ARG A 236 16.00 -1.07 3.20
CA ARG A 236 16.13 -0.23 4.38
C ARG A 236 16.79 -1.10 5.42
N VAL A 237 17.92 -0.66 5.97
CA VAL A 237 18.64 -1.49 6.93
C VAL A 237 18.46 -0.93 8.32
N ASP A 238 17.93 -1.77 9.19
CA ASP A 238 17.62 -1.50 10.58
C ASP A 238 18.90 -1.32 11.40
N ALA A 239 18.88 -0.39 12.36
CA ALA A 239 19.91 -0.24 13.39
C ALA A 239 21.37 -0.17 12.89
N VAL A 240 21.63 0.35 11.67
CA VAL A 240 22.98 0.39 11.08
C VAL A 240 23.96 1.19 11.95
N LYS A 241 23.49 2.16 12.74
CA LYS A 241 24.30 2.89 13.72
C LYS A 241 25.05 1.96 14.68
N HIS A 242 24.53 0.75 14.91
CA HIS A 242 25.08 -0.26 15.82
C HIS A 242 26.03 -1.24 15.14
N ILE A 243 26.24 -1.11 13.82
CA ILE A 243 27.25 -1.84 13.05
C ILE A 243 28.39 -0.89 12.71
N LYS A 244 29.63 -1.29 12.90
CA LYS A 244 30.74 -0.48 12.40
C LYS A 244 30.60 -0.24 10.91
N LYS A 245 30.72 1.01 10.48
CA LYS A 245 30.50 1.38 9.07
C LYS A 245 31.32 0.56 8.06
N ASP A 246 32.55 0.18 8.45
CA ASP A 246 33.46 -0.60 7.57
C ASP A 246 33.04 -2.08 7.52
N ASP A 247 32.47 -2.62 8.60
CA ASP A 247 31.90 -3.97 8.62
C ASP A 247 30.65 -4.03 7.76
N PHE A 248 29.78 -3.00 7.86
CA PHE A 248 28.63 -2.90 6.97
C PHE A 248 29.03 -2.76 5.50
N ALA A 249 30.06 -1.96 5.19
CA ALA A 249 30.64 -1.88 3.85
C ALA A 249 31.13 -3.24 3.36
N ALA A 250 31.80 -4.02 4.23
CA ALA A 250 32.27 -5.36 3.90
C ALA A 250 31.13 -6.36 3.65
N ILE A 251 30.03 -6.26 4.40
CA ILE A 251 28.80 -7.03 4.13
C ILE A 251 28.25 -6.66 2.75
N LEU A 252 28.05 -5.37 2.48
CA LEU A 252 27.51 -4.89 1.21
C LEU A 252 28.38 -5.29 0.02
N ALA A 253 29.71 -5.35 0.18
CA ALA A 253 30.62 -5.80 -0.88
C ALA A 253 30.37 -7.26 -1.32
N LYS A 254 29.77 -8.09 -0.45
CA LYS A 254 29.42 -9.49 -0.72
C LYS A 254 28.00 -9.65 -1.31
N VAL A 255 27.19 -8.59 -1.37
CA VAL A 255 25.84 -8.63 -1.89
C VAL A 255 25.85 -8.55 -3.43
N ASN A 256 25.10 -9.40 -4.09
CA ASN A 256 24.96 -9.47 -5.54
C ASN A 256 24.23 -8.23 -6.12
N ASN A 257 24.39 -8.03 -7.41
CA ASN A 257 23.55 -7.08 -8.14
C ASN A 257 22.11 -7.61 -8.25
N THR A 258 21.15 -6.69 -8.32
CA THR A 258 19.71 -6.99 -8.48
C THR A 258 19.46 -7.79 -9.76
N VAL A 259 18.55 -8.74 -9.71
CA VAL A 259 18.16 -9.53 -10.89
C VAL A 259 17.30 -8.72 -11.87
N SER A 260 16.62 -7.69 -11.39
CA SER A 260 15.73 -6.82 -12.17
C SER A 260 16.48 -5.84 -13.07
N GLU A 261 17.58 -5.23 -12.58
CA GLU A 261 18.28 -4.14 -13.25
C GLU A 261 19.80 -4.38 -13.39
N GLY A 262 20.35 -5.46 -12.81
CA GLY A 262 21.77 -5.79 -12.89
C GLY A 262 22.70 -4.79 -12.18
N ARG A 263 22.18 -3.95 -11.28
CA ARG A 263 22.93 -2.93 -10.53
C ARG A 263 22.97 -3.24 -9.05
N ARG A 264 23.82 -2.52 -8.32
CA ARG A 264 23.85 -2.63 -6.85
C ARG A 264 22.46 -2.37 -6.25
N PRO A 265 21.99 -3.17 -5.28
CA PRO A 265 20.77 -2.89 -4.55
C PRO A 265 20.79 -1.49 -3.93
N TYR A 266 19.65 -0.81 -3.94
CA TYR A 266 19.48 0.43 -3.20
C TYR A 266 19.63 0.20 -1.70
N VAL A 267 20.27 1.12 -0.97
CA VAL A 267 20.43 1.03 0.49
C VAL A 267 19.98 2.35 1.13
N ALA A 268 19.04 2.26 2.06
CA ALA A 268 18.64 3.33 2.98
C ALA A 268 18.95 2.88 4.41
N GLN A 269 19.80 3.61 5.11
CA GLN A 269 20.33 3.24 6.43
C GLN A 269 19.60 3.97 7.54
N GLU A 270 19.19 3.23 8.56
CA GLU A 270 18.74 3.83 9.79
C GLU A 270 19.92 4.15 10.70
N ILE A 271 20.19 5.44 10.86
CA ILE A 271 21.16 5.98 11.79
C ILE A 271 20.40 6.93 12.72
N PHE A 272 19.87 6.39 13.81
CA PHE A 272 19.04 7.18 14.75
C PHE A 272 19.82 8.38 15.27
N ASP A 273 19.22 9.57 15.23
CA ASP A 273 19.88 10.84 15.57
C ASP A 273 20.21 10.99 17.08
N GLY A 274 20.79 12.11 17.47
CA GLY A 274 21.06 12.49 18.87
C GLY A 274 22.46 12.20 19.38
N ALA A 275 23.34 11.51 18.64
CA ALA A 275 24.74 11.33 19.05
C ALA A 275 25.54 12.63 18.83
N SER A 276 26.38 13.00 19.80
CA SER A 276 27.37 14.07 19.66
C SER A 276 28.65 13.60 18.98
N ASN A 277 29.00 12.30 19.07
CA ASN A 277 30.16 11.69 18.40
C ASN A 277 29.94 11.65 16.88
N ASP A 278 30.85 12.27 16.13
CA ASP A 278 30.76 12.37 14.66
C ASP A 278 30.81 11.01 13.95
N ALA A 279 31.48 10.00 14.52
CA ALA A 279 31.52 8.66 13.97
C ALA A 279 30.13 7.95 13.99
N LEU A 280 29.24 8.39 14.88
CA LEU A 280 27.90 7.84 15.07
C LEU A 280 26.78 8.68 14.40
N LYS A 281 27.14 9.74 13.69
CA LYS A 281 26.20 10.58 12.96
C LYS A 281 25.93 10.03 11.55
N ALA A 282 24.73 10.22 11.04
CA ALA A 282 24.32 9.75 9.72
C ALA A 282 25.30 10.12 8.61
N ARG A 283 25.92 11.31 8.67
CA ARG A 283 26.94 11.76 7.70
C ARG A 283 28.15 10.84 7.57
N ALA A 284 28.50 10.09 8.62
CA ALA A 284 29.60 9.14 8.57
C ALA A 284 29.30 7.89 7.72
N PHE A 285 28.03 7.61 7.47
CA PHE A 285 27.55 6.38 6.82
C PHE A 285 27.17 6.56 5.34
N ILE A 286 27.11 7.79 4.82
CA ILE A 286 26.66 8.06 3.43
C ILE A 286 27.49 7.37 2.34
N GLY A 287 28.70 6.89 2.65
CA GLY A 287 29.50 6.06 1.76
C GLY A 287 28.89 4.68 1.47
N ASN A 288 28.02 4.19 2.33
CA ASN A 288 27.36 2.89 2.23
C ASN A 288 25.96 2.96 1.62
N GLY A 289 25.38 4.14 1.45
CA GLY A 289 24.05 4.36 0.90
C GLY A 289 23.41 5.63 1.44
N ASP A 290 22.15 5.85 1.09
CA ASP A 290 21.36 6.94 1.66
C ASP A 290 21.08 6.69 3.16
N VAL A 291 20.75 7.75 3.89
CA VAL A 291 20.36 7.68 5.30
C VAL A 291 18.97 8.25 5.50
N LEU A 292 18.22 7.76 6.48
CA LEU A 292 16.97 8.38 6.93
C LEU A 292 17.30 9.71 7.61
N ASP A 293 16.57 10.78 7.24
CA ASP A 293 16.79 12.12 7.81
C ASP A 293 15.75 12.39 8.92
N PHE A 294 16.11 12.08 10.14
CA PHE A 294 15.28 12.29 11.33
C PHE A 294 15.18 13.79 11.67
N ALA A 295 16.25 14.56 11.46
CA ALA A 295 16.25 16.00 11.70
C ALA A 295 15.27 16.70 10.75
N TYR A 296 15.19 16.29 9.49
CA TYR A 296 14.22 16.79 8.53
C TYR A 296 12.78 16.52 8.97
N ALA A 297 12.44 15.28 9.33
CA ALA A 297 11.10 14.90 9.78
C ALA A 297 10.66 15.69 11.03
N LYS A 298 11.54 15.88 12.02
CA LYS A 298 11.31 16.71 13.21
C LYS A 298 11.14 18.19 12.87
N GLY A 299 11.97 18.70 11.95
CA GLY A 299 11.87 20.05 11.45
C GLY A 299 10.54 20.31 10.74
N ILE A 300 10.09 19.41 9.89
CA ILE A 300 8.79 19.47 9.22
C ILE A 300 7.66 19.57 10.26
N LYS A 301 7.63 18.70 11.27
CA LYS A 301 6.63 18.78 12.34
C LYS A 301 6.61 20.15 13.01
N ALA A 302 7.78 20.67 13.37
CA ALA A 302 7.87 21.95 14.06
C ALA A 302 7.25 23.12 13.24
N GLN A 303 7.35 23.06 11.89
CA GLN A 303 6.76 24.09 11.05
C GLN A 303 5.24 23.92 10.88
N PHE A 304 4.75 22.70 10.68
CA PHE A 304 3.30 22.44 10.58
C PHE A 304 2.55 22.65 11.91
N GLN A 305 3.24 22.58 13.03
CA GLN A 305 2.69 22.96 14.35
C GLN A 305 3.01 24.42 14.76
N GLY A 306 3.61 25.20 13.88
CA GLY A 306 4.00 26.58 14.12
C GLY A 306 3.65 27.49 12.94
N SER A 307 4.62 27.77 12.07
CA SER A 307 4.43 28.58 10.86
C SER A 307 5.06 27.89 9.65
N ILE A 308 4.23 27.45 8.70
CA ILE A 308 4.73 26.80 7.48
C ILE A 308 5.49 27.76 6.58
N ALA A 309 5.38 29.09 6.78
CA ALA A 309 6.22 30.08 6.10
C ALA A 309 7.72 29.83 6.33
N ASN A 310 8.09 29.31 7.50
CA ASN A 310 9.47 28.96 7.83
C ASN A 310 10.03 27.77 7.03
N LEU A 311 9.21 27.04 6.29
CA LEU A 311 9.69 26.01 5.35
C LEU A 311 10.59 26.61 4.24
N ALA A 312 10.56 27.93 4.04
CA ALA A 312 11.54 28.64 3.21
C ALA A 312 12.98 28.48 3.72
N THR A 313 13.18 28.21 5.00
CA THR A 313 14.51 28.12 5.64
C THR A 313 15.13 26.73 5.60
N VAL A 314 14.48 25.72 5.04
CA VAL A 314 14.99 24.34 4.92
C VAL A 314 16.45 24.27 4.43
N PRO A 315 16.90 25.11 3.45
CA PRO A 315 18.30 25.08 3.02
C PRO A 315 19.33 25.40 4.11
N GLY A 316 18.91 26.05 5.18
CA GLY A 316 19.75 26.42 6.33
C GLY A 316 19.62 25.48 7.53
N TRP A 317 18.80 24.42 7.44
CA TRP A 317 18.60 23.50 8.55
C TRP A 317 19.86 22.61 8.78
N ASN A 318 20.11 22.28 10.04
CA ASN A 318 21.16 21.29 10.39
C ASN A 318 20.60 19.89 10.22
N LEU A 319 20.55 19.42 8.98
CA LEU A 319 20.01 18.13 8.58
C LEU A 319 21.05 17.00 8.75
N ASP A 320 20.57 15.77 8.84
CA ASP A 320 21.39 14.59 9.12
C ASP A 320 22.39 14.29 7.99
N ALA A 321 22.01 14.56 6.72
CA ALA A 321 22.87 14.43 5.57
C ALA A 321 22.51 15.42 4.45
N PRO A 322 23.39 15.59 3.43
CA PRO A 322 23.04 16.31 2.21
C PRO A 322 21.88 15.63 1.48
N GLY A 323 20.95 16.39 0.91
CA GLY A 323 19.76 15.85 0.25
C GLY A 323 20.01 14.79 -0.83
N ALA A 324 21.20 14.79 -1.48
CA ALA A 324 21.56 13.76 -2.45
C ALA A 324 21.71 12.34 -1.83
N ASN A 325 21.88 12.27 -0.52
CA ASN A 325 22.16 11.05 0.24
C ASN A 325 21.07 10.75 1.29
N VAL A 326 19.84 11.22 1.04
CA VAL A 326 18.76 11.15 2.01
C VAL A 326 17.59 10.33 1.48
N PHE A 327 17.04 9.48 2.34
CA PHE A 327 15.71 8.91 2.25
C PHE A 327 14.79 9.76 3.13
N ALA A 328 14.02 10.64 2.50
CA ALA A 328 13.22 11.66 3.19
C ALA A 328 11.85 11.12 3.59
N MET A 329 11.40 11.42 4.80
CA MET A 329 10.12 10.97 5.33
C MET A 329 9.47 12.04 6.20
N VAL A 330 8.16 11.96 6.39
CA VAL A 330 7.43 12.70 7.43
C VAL A 330 7.46 11.92 8.74
N THR A 331 7.37 10.61 8.67
CA THR A 331 7.33 9.69 9.83
C THR A 331 7.84 8.30 9.47
N ASN A 332 8.14 7.52 10.49
CA ASN A 332 8.32 6.07 10.45
C ASN A 332 7.62 5.42 11.66
N HIS A 333 7.71 4.11 11.76
CA HIS A 333 7.03 3.33 12.79
C HIS A 333 7.51 3.61 14.23
N ASP A 334 8.75 4.05 14.42
CA ASP A 334 9.31 4.42 15.72
C ASP A 334 8.87 5.82 16.15
N LEU A 335 9.16 6.81 15.30
CA LEU A 335 8.95 8.22 15.64
C LEU A 335 7.48 8.60 15.75
N GLU A 336 6.57 7.94 15.02
CA GLU A 336 5.13 8.19 15.16
C GLU A 336 4.63 7.84 16.57
N ARG A 337 5.25 6.82 17.19
CA ARG A 337 4.87 6.32 18.52
C ARG A 337 5.45 7.13 19.68
N ASP A 338 6.54 7.84 19.43
CA ASP A 338 7.15 8.75 20.39
C ASP A 338 6.55 10.17 20.33
N GLY A 339 5.73 10.43 19.32
CA GLY A 339 5.23 11.78 19.06
C GLY A 339 6.33 12.76 18.66
N ALA A 340 7.51 12.30 18.26
CA ALA A 340 8.62 13.15 17.84
C ALA A 340 8.39 13.80 16.48
N VAL A 341 7.55 13.19 15.62
CA VAL A 341 7.17 13.67 14.29
C VAL A 341 5.66 13.70 14.11
N LEU A 342 5.18 14.18 12.97
CA LEU A 342 3.77 14.08 12.60
C LEU A 342 3.40 12.62 12.31
N SER A 343 2.15 12.26 12.60
CA SER A 343 1.57 10.96 12.26
C SER A 343 0.12 11.12 11.81
N TYR A 344 -0.52 10.03 11.42
CA TYR A 344 -1.94 10.05 11.04
C TYR A 344 -2.84 10.68 12.12
N LYS A 345 -2.42 10.69 13.39
CA LYS A 345 -3.15 11.32 14.52
C LYS A 345 -3.18 12.85 14.43
N ASN A 346 -2.32 13.46 13.63
CA ASN A 346 -2.29 14.89 13.38
C ASN A 346 -3.20 15.32 12.22
N GLY A 347 -3.94 14.37 11.61
CA GLY A 347 -4.96 14.69 10.60
C GLY A 347 -4.40 15.48 9.41
N THR A 348 -4.90 16.69 9.23
CA THR A 348 -4.58 17.56 8.08
C THR A 348 -3.09 17.90 7.99
N ASP A 349 -2.44 18.27 9.09
CA ASP A 349 -1.02 18.63 9.12
C ASP A 349 -0.15 17.50 8.56
N TYR A 350 -0.49 16.24 8.93
CA TYR A 350 0.22 15.07 8.43
C TYR A 350 0.09 14.89 6.92
N VAL A 351 -1.10 15.12 6.37
CA VAL A 351 -1.34 15.02 4.92
C VAL A 351 -0.60 16.14 4.17
N LEU A 352 -0.70 17.37 4.65
CA LEU A 352 -0.04 18.53 4.04
C LEU A 352 1.49 18.43 4.11
N ALA A 353 2.03 17.90 5.22
CA ALA A 353 3.45 17.60 5.35
C ALA A 353 3.94 16.59 4.30
N ASN A 354 3.16 15.54 4.01
CA ASN A 354 3.48 14.58 2.96
C ASN A 354 3.45 15.25 1.56
N TYR A 355 2.50 16.16 1.29
CA TYR A 355 2.52 16.93 0.04
C TYR A 355 3.77 17.78 -0.07
N PHE A 356 4.21 18.42 1.03
CA PHE A 356 5.43 19.22 1.05
C PHE A 356 6.66 18.33 0.78
N VAL A 357 6.80 17.20 1.47
CA VAL A 357 7.96 16.29 1.30
C VAL A 357 8.02 15.73 -0.13
N LEU A 358 6.87 15.42 -0.74
CA LEU A 358 6.81 14.99 -2.15
C LEU A 358 7.17 16.13 -3.14
N ALA A 359 6.92 17.37 -2.76
CA ALA A 359 7.19 18.53 -3.60
C ALA A 359 8.59 19.12 -3.40
N TYR A 360 9.14 19.06 -2.20
CA TYR A 360 10.42 19.69 -1.87
C TYR A 360 11.60 18.80 -2.26
N PRO A 361 12.67 19.33 -2.90
CA PRO A 361 13.77 18.51 -3.44
C PRO A 361 14.81 18.12 -2.37
N HIS A 362 14.38 17.54 -1.25
CA HIS A 362 15.26 17.04 -0.22
C HIS A 362 15.17 15.52 -0.18
N GLY A 363 16.15 14.86 -0.78
CA GLY A 363 16.22 13.41 -0.80
C GLY A 363 15.20 12.68 -1.70
N LYS A 364 15.11 11.39 -1.48
CA LYS A 364 14.15 10.49 -2.11
C LYS A 364 12.95 10.36 -1.16
N PRO A 365 11.75 10.82 -1.54
CA PRO A 365 10.63 10.90 -0.62
C PRO A 365 9.98 9.53 -0.38
N SER A 366 9.58 9.28 0.86
CA SER A 366 8.79 8.14 1.28
C SER A 366 7.47 8.57 1.90
N VAL A 367 6.39 7.87 1.54
CA VAL A 367 5.05 8.01 2.15
C VAL A 367 4.76 6.75 2.95
N TYR A 368 4.39 6.92 4.21
CA TYR A 368 4.25 5.85 5.18
C TYR A 368 2.78 5.51 5.44
N ASP A 369 2.46 4.23 5.35
CA ASP A 369 1.19 3.64 5.77
C ASP A 369 1.42 2.64 6.89
N SER A 370 0.56 2.69 7.90
CA SER A 370 0.55 1.75 9.02
C SER A 370 -0.87 1.43 9.47
N PHE A 371 -0.99 0.75 10.59
CA PHE A 371 -2.28 0.51 11.24
C PHE A 371 -2.60 1.59 12.28
N ALA A 372 -3.89 1.74 12.59
CA ALA A 372 -4.35 2.59 13.67
C ALA A 372 -4.03 1.93 15.03
N TRP A 373 -3.36 2.67 15.91
CA TRP A 373 -2.95 2.17 17.22
C TRP A 373 -3.36 3.15 18.35
N SER A 374 -3.66 2.58 19.50
CA SER A 374 -3.96 3.30 20.76
C SER A 374 -2.93 3.04 21.85
N ASN A 375 -2.25 1.91 21.77
CA ASN A 375 -1.14 1.54 22.65
C ASN A 375 0.15 1.49 21.85
N ARG A 376 1.27 2.00 22.42
CA ARG A 376 2.59 2.06 21.77
C ARG A 376 3.04 0.72 21.18
N ASN A 377 2.81 -0.37 21.91
CA ASN A 377 3.27 -1.71 21.57
C ASN A 377 2.20 -2.57 20.87
N GLN A 378 1.06 -1.97 20.52
CA GLN A 378 -0.07 -2.69 19.91
C GLN A 378 0.35 -3.44 18.63
N SER A 379 -0.12 -4.68 18.53
CA SER A 379 -0.06 -5.48 17.30
C SER A 379 -0.79 -4.81 16.13
N PRO A 380 -0.35 -4.99 14.89
CA PRO A 380 -1.25 -4.76 13.75
C PRO A 380 -2.48 -5.67 13.85
N PRO A 381 -3.56 -5.39 13.11
CA PRO A 381 -4.67 -6.31 12.99
C PRO A 381 -4.18 -7.71 12.57
N ALA A 382 -4.38 -8.71 13.44
CA ALA A 382 -3.84 -10.06 13.28
C ALA A 382 -4.84 -11.10 13.79
N ASP A 383 -4.64 -12.37 13.44
CA ASP A 383 -5.38 -13.50 14.01
C ASP A 383 -4.86 -13.87 15.43
N GLY A 384 -5.48 -14.86 16.06
CA GLY A 384 -5.11 -15.30 17.42
C GLY A 384 -3.71 -15.92 17.54
N ASN A 385 -3.03 -16.19 16.42
CA ASN A 385 -1.66 -16.72 16.36
C ASN A 385 -0.64 -15.63 15.98
N GLY A 386 -1.10 -14.38 15.82
CA GLY A 386 -0.26 -13.23 15.48
C GLY A 386 -0.01 -13.05 13.99
N TYR A 387 -0.59 -13.86 13.08
CA TYR A 387 -0.46 -13.63 11.64
C TYR A 387 -1.30 -12.44 11.19
N VAL A 388 -0.66 -11.52 10.48
CA VAL A 388 -1.26 -10.24 10.09
C VAL A 388 -2.39 -10.45 9.07
N SER A 389 -3.54 -9.88 9.39
CA SER A 389 -4.74 -9.94 8.54
C SER A 389 -4.57 -9.13 7.24
N ASP A 390 -5.41 -9.42 6.23
CA ASP A 390 -5.45 -8.62 5.00
C ASP A 390 -5.77 -7.16 5.33
N THR A 391 -5.05 -6.24 4.69
CA THR A 391 -5.23 -4.80 4.89
C THR A 391 -6.55 -4.33 4.29
N VAL A 392 -7.36 -3.69 5.12
CA VAL A 392 -8.60 -3.02 4.71
C VAL A 392 -8.52 -1.56 5.11
N CYS A 393 -8.34 -0.68 4.12
CA CYS A 393 -8.19 0.76 4.34
C CYS A 393 -9.42 1.33 5.07
N GLY A 394 -9.18 2.13 6.12
CA GLY A 394 -10.23 2.70 6.97
C GLY A 394 -10.81 1.72 8.00
N SER A 395 -10.38 0.45 8.01
CA SER A 395 -10.77 -0.54 9.00
C SER A 395 -9.51 -1.04 9.75
N GLY A 396 -9.03 -0.23 10.69
CA GLY A 396 -7.80 -0.51 11.44
C GLY A 396 -6.50 -0.21 10.70
N TRP A 397 -6.55 0.16 9.41
CA TRP A 397 -5.40 0.50 8.58
C TRP A 397 -5.51 1.90 8.00
N ASN A 398 -4.42 2.64 8.01
CA ASN A 398 -4.25 3.95 7.38
C ASN A 398 -3.59 3.73 6.00
N CYS A 399 -4.22 4.21 4.94
CA CYS A 399 -3.73 3.99 3.57
C CYS A 399 -3.55 5.35 2.86
N LEU A 400 -2.69 6.18 3.39
CA LEU A 400 -2.41 7.50 2.82
C LEU A 400 -1.86 7.39 1.40
N THR A 401 -0.99 6.39 1.14
CA THR A 401 -0.37 6.12 -0.17
C THR A 401 -1.39 5.93 -1.30
N GLN A 402 -2.62 5.52 -0.97
CA GLN A 402 -3.69 5.24 -1.94
C GLN A 402 -4.66 6.41 -2.12
N SER A 403 -4.53 7.48 -1.34
CA SER A 403 -5.39 8.67 -1.45
C SER A 403 -5.19 9.37 -2.79
N THR A 404 -6.24 10.03 -3.30
CA THR A 404 -6.20 10.74 -4.59
C THR A 404 -5.09 11.78 -4.61
N GLY A 405 -4.98 12.60 -3.56
CA GLY A 405 -3.99 13.68 -3.50
C GLY A 405 -2.55 13.15 -3.47
N ILE A 406 -2.26 12.11 -2.68
CA ILE A 406 -0.91 11.51 -2.66
C ILE A 406 -0.55 10.88 -4.00
N LYS A 407 -1.45 10.12 -4.63
CA LYS A 407 -1.21 9.57 -5.97
C LYS A 407 -0.94 10.67 -7.00
N GLY A 408 -1.69 11.77 -6.94
CA GLY A 408 -1.43 12.94 -7.78
C GLY A 408 -0.07 13.58 -7.52
N MET A 409 0.33 13.67 -6.25
CA MET A 409 1.63 14.21 -5.85
C MET A 409 2.81 13.29 -6.21
N VAL A 410 2.62 11.97 -6.30
CA VAL A 410 3.62 11.06 -6.89
C VAL A 410 3.87 11.41 -8.35
N GLY A 411 2.82 11.61 -9.15
CA GLY A 411 2.93 12.07 -10.53
C GLY A 411 3.61 13.45 -10.63
N TRP A 412 3.30 14.34 -9.70
CA TRP A 412 3.93 15.66 -9.60
C TRP A 412 5.43 15.54 -9.30
N ALA A 413 5.83 14.74 -8.29
CA ALA A 413 7.21 14.49 -7.92
C ALA A 413 8.02 13.90 -9.10
N ASN A 414 7.46 12.92 -9.80
CA ASN A 414 8.06 12.31 -10.99
C ASN A 414 8.27 13.34 -12.12
N THR A 415 7.30 14.24 -12.32
CA THR A 415 7.40 15.29 -13.37
C THR A 415 8.48 16.32 -13.03
N THR A 416 8.69 16.62 -11.76
CA THR A 416 9.60 17.68 -11.29
C THR A 416 10.98 17.19 -10.86
N ARG A 417 11.22 15.88 -10.79
CA ARG A 417 12.42 15.26 -10.19
C ARG A 417 13.75 15.75 -10.75
N SER A 418 13.80 16.12 -12.04
CA SER A 418 15.02 16.65 -12.68
C SER A 418 15.41 18.05 -12.21
N VAL A 419 14.47 18.79 -11.61
CA VAL A 419 14.71 20.14 -11.07
C VAL A 419 14.98 20.02 -9.58
N LYS A 420 16.22 20.17 -9.17
CA LYS A 420 16.64 19.98 -7.75
C LYS A 420 16.63 21.30 -6.94
N THR A 421 15.96 22.35 -7.45
CA THR A 421 15.87 23.67 -6.78
C THR A 421 14.42 24.12 -6.64
N VAL A 422 14.13 24.81 -5.55
CA VAL A 422 12.90 25.56 -5.33
C VAL A 422 13.08 26.98 -5.86
N SER A 423 12.07 27.50 -6.53
CA SER A 423 12.02 28.88 -7.03
C SER A 423 10.71 29.54 -6.64
N ASP A 424 10.74 30.87 -6.52
CA ASP A 424 9.57 31.71 -6.22
C ASP A 424 8.79 31.22 -4.99
N PHE A 425 9.51 30.82 -3.92
CA PHE A 425 8.88 30.53 -2.65
C PHE A 425 8.21 31.79 -2.12
N LYS A 426 6.89 31.75 -1.98
CA LYS A 426 6.07 32.86 -1.51
C LYS A 426 5.30 32.41 -0.28
N ALA A 427 5.53 33.04 0.87
CA ALA A 427 4.63 33.03 1.99
C ALA A 427 3.59 34.14 1.82
N VAL A 428 2.32 33.80 1.77
CA VAL A 428 1.22 34.77 1.77
C VAL A 428 0.98 35.25 3.19
N ASN A 429 1.08 34.33 4.15
CA ASN A 429 1.09 34.55 5.59
C ASN A 429 1.75 33.32 6.26
N ASP A 430 1.70 33.23 7.59
CA ASP A 430 2.32 32.15 8.36
C ASP A 430 1.84 30.74 7.98
N ASN A 431 0.60 30.63 7.47
CA ASN A 431 -0.05 29.35 7.20
C ASN A 431 -0.33 29.11 5.71
N VAL A 432 0.10 29.99 4.81
CA VAL A 432 -0.16 29.86 3.36
C VAL A 432 1.10 30.11 2.58
N ILE A 433 1.57 29.08 1.88
CA ILE A 433 2.77 29.15 1.05
C ILE A 433 2.51 28.64 -0.37
N GLY A 434 3.39 29.01 -1.28
CA GLY A 434 3.47 28.38 -2.60
C GLY A 434 4.87 28.49 -3.17
N PHE A 435 5.28 27.50 -3.97
CA PHE A 435 6.58 27.51 -4.66
C PHE A 435 6.53 26.65 -5.93
N ARG A 436 7.54 26.80 -6.77
CA ARG A 436 7.66 26.01 -7.99
C ARG A 436 8.98 25.23 -8.10
N ARG A 437 8.98 24.27 -8.96
CA ARG A 437 10.14 23.47 -9.39
C ARG A 437 10.41 23.79 -10.87
N GLY A 438 11.17 24.86 -11.12
CA GLY A 438 11.43 25.37 -12.47
C GLY A 438 10.14 25.68 -13.23
N ASP A 439 10.05 25.17 -14.45
CA ASP A 439 8.87 25.18 -15.34
C ASP A 439 8.09 23.86 -15.32
N ARG A 440 8.39 22.98 -14.37
CA ARG A 440 7.83 21.61 -14.34
C ARG A 440 6.63 21.46 -13.44
N GLY A 441 6.53 22.22 -12.34
CA GLY A 441 5.42 22.14 -11.42
C GLY A 441 5.39 23.27 -10.39
N TRP A 442 4.20 23.55 -9.90
CA TRP A 442 3.91 24.48 -8.82
C TRP A 442 2.98 23.83 -7.79
N ILE A 443 3.18 24.18 -6.52
CA ILE A 443 2.31 23.76 -5.41
C ILE A 443 2.02 24.95 -4.50
N GLY A 444 0.79 25.05 -4.00
CA GLY A 444 0.39 25.91 -2.89
C GLY A 444 -0.20 25.08 -1.76
N ILE A 445 0.17 25.40 -0.53
CA ILE A 445 -0.27 24.72 0.70
C ILE A 445 -0.90 25.76 1.63
N ASN A 446 -2.03 25.42 2.23
CA ASN A 446 -2.75 26.26 3.18
C ASN A 446 -3.10 25.43 4.43
N ASP A 447 -2.43 25.72 5.52
CA ASP A 447 -2.62 25.09 6.83
C ASP A 447 -3.56 25.87 7.75
N SER A 448 -4.27 26.87 7.21
CA SER A 448 -5.24 27.65 7.96
C SER A 448 -6.66 27.07 7.86
N SER A 449 -7.53 27.48 8.77
CA SER A 449 -8.96 27.11 8.79
C SER A 449 -9.82 27.83 7.76
N SER A 450 -9.24 28.71 6.93
CA SER A 450 -9.96 29.48 5.91
C SER A 450 -9.27 29.35 4.55
N ALA A 451 -10.05 29.33 3.47
CA ALA A 451 -9.49 29.37 2.12
C ALA A 451 -8.71 30.67 1.86
N ALA A 452 -7.62 30.58 1.12
CA ALA A 452 -6.78 31.73 0.78
C ALA A 452 -6.62 31.86 -0.73
N THR A 453 -6.80 33.08 -1.24
CA THR A 453 -6.63 33.38 -2.67
C THR A 453 -5.44 34.34 -2.85
N ALA A 454 -4.51 33.94 -3.70
CA ALA A 454 -3.36 34.79 -4.03
C ALA A 454 -2.85 34.49 -5.45
N GLU A 455 -2.10 35.45 -6.01
CA GLU A 455 -1.39 35.25 -7.27
C GLU A 455 -0.01 34.68 -7.01
N PHE A 456 0.36 33.66 -7.81
CA PHE A 456 1.65 32.98 -7.73
C PHE A 456 2.35 32.92 -9.09
N ALA A 457 3.68 32.99 -9.08
CA ALA A 457 4.49 32.63 -10.23
C ALA A 457 4.57 31.10 -10.31
N THR A 458 4.00 30.50 -11.35
CA THR A 458 3.98 29.05 -11.55
C THR A 458 5.11 28.57 -12.45
N GLY A 459 5.62 29.46 -13.31
CA GLY A 459 6.63 29.14 -14.32
C GLY A 459 6.16 28.21 -15.44
N LEU A 460 4.92 27.72 -15.37
CA LEU A 460 4.32 26.88 -16.40
C LEU A 460 3.89 27.70 -17.62
N ALA A 461 3.87 27.09 -18.79
CA ALA A 461 3.36 27.72 -20.01
C ALA A 461 1.85 28.02 -19.90
N ASP A 462 1.38 29.05 -20.62
CA ASP A 462 -0.03 29.41 -20.62
C ASP A 462 -0.95 28.24 -20.96
N GLY A 463 -2.07 28.15 -20.26
CA GLY A 463 -3.07 27.09 -20.43
C GLY A 463 -3.80 26.73 -19.15
N HIS A 464 -4.58 25.67 -19.25
CA HIS A 464 -5.33 25.12 -18.11
C HIS A 464 -4.65 23.85 -17.61
N TYR A 465 -4.49 23.73 -16.28
CA TYR A 465 -3.82 22.59 -15.63
C TYR A 465 -4.74 21.95 -14.61
N CYS A 466 -4.73 20.64 -14.56
CA CYS A 466 -5.46 19.91 -13.53
C CYS A 466 -4.72 20.02 -12.18
N ASP A 467 -5.46 20.39 -11.14
CA ASP A 467 -4.99 20.24 -9.77
C ASP A 467 -4.97 18.74 -9.43
N VAL A 468 -3.77 18.19 -9.30
CA VAL A 468 -3.58 16.75 -9.11
C VAL A 468 -3.87 16.28 -7.69
N ILE A 469 -4.10 17.19 -6.76
CA ILE A 469 -4.54 16.87 -5.38
C ILE A 469 -6.04 16.59 -5.37
N SER A 470 -6.85 17.40 -6.06
CA SER A 470 -8.30 17.24 -6.11
C SER A 470 -8.79 16.25 -7.17
N GLY A 471 -7.93 15.88 -8.13
CA GLY A 471 -8.31 14.95 -9.20
C GLY A 471 -7.15 14.61 -10.12
N ALA A 472 -7.46 14.26 -11.38
CA ALA A 472 -6.47 13.85 -12.37
C ALA A 472 -6.80 14.39 -13.76
N LEU A 473 -5.81 14.39 -14.65
CA LEU A 473 -6.04 14.56 -16.08
C LEU A 473 -6.53 13.21 -16.66
N THR A 474 -7.71 13.21 -17.28
CA THR A 474 -8.26 12.05 -17.97
C THR A 474 -8.65 12.45 -19.40
N GLY A 475 -8.08 11.77 -20.40
CA GLY A 475 -8.24 12.19 -21.80
C GLY A 475 -7.70 13.61 -21.99
N SER A 476 -8.57 14.58 -22.31
CA SER A 476 -8.21 15.98 -22.52
C SER A 476 -8.60 16.93 -21.38
N GLY A 477 -9.29 16.45 -20.33
CA GLY A 477 -9.87 17.27 -19.26
C GLY A 477 -9.51 16.83 -17.86
N CYS A 478 -9.88 17.65 -16.87
CA CYS A 478 -9.61 17.42 -15.46
C CYS A 478 -10.84 16.85 -14.74
N THR A 479 -10.65 15.85 -13.89
CA THR A 479 -11.70 15.34 -12.99
C THR A 479 -11.82 16.19 -11.72
N GLY A 480 -10.77 16.90 -11.34
CA GLY A 480 -10.72 17.83 -10.21
C GLY A 480 -10.73 19.29 -10.62
N THR A 481 -10.24 20.16 -9.72
CA THR A 481 -10.12 21.60 -9.95
C THR A 481 -9.15 21.89 -11.09
N THR A 482 -9.40 22.99 -11.83
CA THR A 482 -8.54 23.47 -12.91
C THR A 482 -7.93 24.81 -12.54
N VAL A 483 -6.64 24.96 -12.80
CA VAL A 483 -5.91 26.22 -12.63
C VAL A 483 -5.57 26.80 -13.99
N ALA A 484 -5.98 28.04 -14.26
CA ALA A 484 -5.60 28.79 -15.46
C ALA A 484 -4.26 29.50 -15.22
N VAL A 485 -3.31 29.29 -16.12
CA VAL A 485 -2.00 29.95 -16.12
C VAL A 485 -1.92 30.89 -17.33
N ALA A 486 -1.53 32.13 -17.08
CA ALA A 486 -1.28 33.14 -18.12
C ALA A 486 0.00 33.91 -17.76
N GLY A 487 0.91 34.09 -18.73
CA GLY A 487 2.20 34.74 -18.49
C GLY A 487 3.05 34.06 -17.42
N GLY A 488 2.92 32.73 -17.27
CA GLY A 488 3.61 31.97 -16.23
C GLY A 488 3.11 32.20 -14.80
N ARG A 489 1.93 32.83 -14.63
CA ARG A 489 1.31 33.19 -13.34
C ARG A 489 -0.11 32.62 -13.23
N ALA A 490 -0.59 32.42 -12.01
CA ALA A 490 -1.97 32.00 -11.74
C ALA A 490 -2.47 32.67 -10.44
N THR A 491 -3.73 33.12 -10.44
CA THR A 491 -4.46 33.38 -9.20
C THR A 491 -5.11 32.13 -8.74
N VAL A 492 -4.72 31.63 -7.56
CA VAL A 492 -5.16 30.33 -7.04
C VAL A 492 -5.85 30.53 -5.70
N THR A 493 -7.02 29.90 -5.56
CA THR A 493 -7.68 29.73 -4.25
C THR A 493 -7.28 28.38 -3.69
N ILE A 494 -6.52 28.39 -2.58
CA ILE A 494 -6.10 27.17 -1.88
C ILE A 494 -7.11 26.92 -0.76
N PRO A 495 -7.77 25.76 -0.72
CA PRO A 495 -8.79 25.48 0.30
C PRO A 495 -8.22 25.48 1.72
N ALA A 496 -9.06 25.71 2.71
CA ALA A 496 -8.72 25.60 4.13
C ALA A 496 -8.19 24.18 4.45
N GLY A 497 -7.10 24.07 5.18
CA GLY A 497 -6.46 22.79 5.50
C GLY A 497 -6.15 21.96 4.24
N GLY A 498 -5.75 22.59 3.14
CA GLY A 498 -5.63 21.95 1.85
C GLY A 498 -4.44 22.42 1.02
N ALA A 499 -4.33 21.87 -0.17
CA ALA A 499 -3.31 22.26 -1.12
C ALA A 499 -3.84 22.19 -2.56
N VAL A 500 -3.14 22.87 -3.47
CA VAL A 500 -3.35 22.83 -4.92
C VAL A 500 -2.01 22.59 -5.58
N ALA A 501 -1.91 21.59 -6.45
CA ALA A 501 -0.68 21.28 -7.17
C ALA A 501 -0.92 21.03 -8.66
N ILE A 502 -0.12 21.69 -9.49
CA ILE A 502 -0.19 21.59 -10.95
C ILE A 502 1.20 21.29 -11.52
N HIS A 503 1.27 20.54 -12.61
CA HIS A 503 2.54 20.23 -13.28
C HIS A 503 2.41 20.12 -14.79
N ALA A 504 3.53 20.20 -15.49
CA ALA A 504 3.59 20.27 -16.95
C ALA A 504 2.85 19.10 -17.66
N ASN A 505 2.87 17.91 -17.08
CA ASN A 505 2.21 16.73 -17.66
C ASN A 505 0.70 16.66 -17.33
N ALA A 506 0.16 17.59 -16.52
CA ALA A 506 -1.26 17.66 -16.19
C ALA A 506 -1.96 18.82 -16.91
N LYS A 507 -1.42 19.27 -18.05
CA LYS A 507 -2.01 20.33 -18.88
C LYS A 507 -3.20 19.77 -19.68
N ALA A 508 -4.38 20.34 -19.48
CA ALA A 508 -5.57 20.00 -20.25
C ALA A 508 -5.44 20.54 -21.69
N THR A 509 -5.81 19.73 -22.66
CA THR A 509 -5.74 20.11 -24.08
C THR A 509 -6.97 20.86 -24.57
N THR A 510 -8.07 20.78 -23.81
CA THR A 510 -9.31 21.55 -24.02
C THR A 510 -9.73 22.22 -22.73
N GLY A 511 -10.25 23.46 -22.83
CA GLY A 511 -10.72 24.20 -21.66
C GLY A 511 -12.01 23.66 -20.99
N THR A 512 -12.51 22.54 -21.47
CA THR A 512 -13.72 21.91 -20.94
C THR A 512 -13.37 21.01 -19.76
N VAL A 513 -13.54 21.56 -18.58
CA VAL A 513 -13.38 20.80 -17.34
C VAL A 513 -14.54 19.81 -17.23
N LYS A 514 -14.23 18.54 -16.96
CA LYS A 514 -15.23 17.47 -16.84
C LYS A 514 -15.47 17.08 -15.40
N VAL A 515 -16.60 16.45 -15.16
CA VAL A 515 -17.07 15.91 -13.89
C VAL A 515 -17.34 14.42 -14.07
N ALA A 516 -16.68 13.61 -13.26
CA ALA A 516 -17.00 12.18 -13.19
C ALA A 516 -18.45 12.01 -12.69
N THR A 517 -19.31 11.53 -13.58
CA THR A 517 -20.75 11.29 -13.30
C THR A 517 -20.97 9.79 -13.21
N THR A 518 -21.32 9.31 -12.02
CA THR A 518 -21.68 7.92 -11.78
C THR A 518 -23.16 7.72 -12.05
N PHE A 519 -23.48 6.87 -13.02
CA PHE A 519 -24.83 6.41 -13.30
C PHE A 519 -25.05 5.08 -12.60
N THR A 520 -26.07 5.02 -11.74
CA THR A 520 -26.54 3.80 -11.09
C THR A 520 -27.97 3.56 -11.50
N VAL A 521 -28.30 2.37 -12.00
CA VAL A 521 -29.64 2.05 -12.45
C VAL A 521 -30.05 0.66 -12.01
N THR A 522 -31.28 0.54 -11.49
CA THR A 522 -31.93 -0.75 -11.24
C THR A 522 -32.67 -1.18 -12.50
N ALA A 523 -32.39 -2.37 -13.02
CA ALA A 523 -32.97 -2.89 -14.25
C ALA A 523 -33.01 -4.42 -14.24
N THR A 524 -33.93 -5.01 -15.04
CA THR A 524 -34.04 -6.45 -15.23
C THR A 524 -33.74 -6.82 -16.70
N PRO A 525 -32.45 -6.83 -17.11
CA PRO A 525 -32.08 -7.28 -18.46
C PRO A 525 -32.39 -8.79 -18.61
N ALA A 526 -32.92 -9.17 -19.77
CA ALA A 526 -33.08 -10.57 -20.11
C ALA A 526 -31.71 -11.26 -20.29
N GLY A 527 -31.66 -12.58 -20.19
CA GLY A 527 -30.40 -13.33 -20.39
C GLY A 527 -29.69 -12.94 -21.69
N GLY A 528 -28.39 -12.62 -21.59
CA GLY A 528 -27.57 -12.20 -22.74
C GLY A 528 -27.70 -10.72 -23.12
N GLN A 529 -28.37 -9.89 -22.34
CA GLN A 529 -28.39 -8.44 -22.52
C GLN A 529 -27.46 -7.74 -21.53
N ASP A 530 -26.68 -6.78 -22.02
CA ASP A 530 -25.91 -5.82 -21.23
C ASP A 530 -26.67 -4.49 -21.12
N LEU A 531 -26.42 -3.73 -20.06
CA LEU A 531 -27.04 -2.44 -19.80
C LEU A 531 -26.08 -1.30 -20.08
N TYR A 532 -26.59 -0.21 -20.66
CA TYR A 532 -25.80 0.95 -21.07
C TYR A 532 -26.54 2.25 -20.74
N VAL A 533 -25.79 3.35 -20.58
CA VAL A 533 -26.30 4.73 -20.60
C VAL A 533 -25.82 5.41 -21.88
N VAL A 534 -26.69 6.17 -22.52
CA VAL A 534 -26.45 6.92 -23.77
C VAL A 534 -27.05 8.30 -23.64
N GLY A 535 -26.49 9.33 -24.27
CA GLY A 535 -27.01 10.68 -24.13
C GLY A 535 -26.50 11.68 -25.15
N SER A 536 -26.84 12.96 -24.93
CA SER A 536 -26.51 14.07 -25.81
C SER A 536 -25.03 14.40 -25.89
N ASP A 537 -24.27 14.14 -24.81
CA ASP A 537 -22.83 14.41 -24.77
C ASP A 537 -22.01 13.33 -25.49
N PRO A 538 -20.91 13.69 -26.19
CA PRO A 538 -20.02 12.72 -26.82
C PRO A 538 -19.52 11.62 -25.88
N ALA A 539 -19.30 11.92 -24.58
CA ALA A 539 -18.91 10.93 -23.58
C ALA A 539 -20.01 9.90 -23.27
N LEU A 540 -21.24 10.17 -23.68
CA LEU A 540 -22.39 9.26 -23.64
C LEU A 540 -22.77 8.75 -25.05
N GLY A 541 -21.88 8.94 -26.04
CA GLY A 541 -22.05 8.42 -27.40
C GLY A 541 -22.96 9.23 -28.32
N SER A 542 -23.32 10.48 -27.97
CA SER A 542 -24.13 11.36 -28.83
C SER A 542 -25.36 10.66 -29.39
N TRP A 543 -26.12 9.97 -28.56
CA TRP A 543 -27.30 9.15 -28.88
C TRP A 543 -27.03 7.91 -29.76
N ALA A 544 -25.78 7.61 -30.10
CA ALA A 544 -25.43 6.41 -30.85
C ALA A 544 -25.26 5.20 -29.92
N PRO A 545 -26.06 4.12 -30.04
CA PRO A 545 -25.91 2.94 -29.19
C PRO A 545 -24.53 2.28 -29.24
N ALA A 546 -23.76 2.48 -30.33
CA ALA A 546 -22.40 1.99 -30.43
C ALA A 546 -21.43 2.71 -29.48
N GLY A 547 -21.66 3.99 -29.19
CA GLY A 547 -20.87 4.81 -28.28
C GLY A 547 -21.38 4.87 -26.86
N ALA A 548 -22.46 4.13 -26.53
CA ALA A 548 -23.06 4.12 -25.21
C ALA A 548 -22.11 3.54 -24.15
N VAL A 549 -22.13 4.10 -22.93
CA VAL A 549 -21.31 3.67 -21.81
C VAL A 549 -21.93 2.41 -21.17
N ARG A 550 -21.17 1.32 -21.13
CA ARG A 550 -21.59 0.06 -20.50
C ARG A 550 -21.65 0.19 -18.99
N LEU A 551 -22.69 -0.32 -18.38
CA LEU A 551 -22.87 -0.39 -16.94
C LEU A 551 -22.55 -1.81 -16.45
N THR A 552 -21.78 -1.92 -15.36
CA THR A 552 -21.39 -3.19 -14.76
C THR A 552 -22.35 -3.56 -13.64
N ALA A 553 -22.74 -4.83 -13.56
CA ALA A 553 -23.58 -5.36 -12.49
C ALA A 553 -22.89 -5.25 -11.12
N LYS A 554 -23.64 -4.81 -10.12
CA LYS A 554 -23.21 -4.67 -8.71
C LYS A 554 -23.94 -5.64 -7.77
N GLY A 555 -24.82 -6.49 -8.28
CA GLY A 555 -25.74 -7.34 -7.53
C GLY A 555 -27.16 -6.78 -7.50
N ASP A 556 -28.14 -7.58 -7.11
CA ASP A 556 -29.55 -7.19 -6.87
C ASP A 556 -30.21 -6.37 -8.02
N ASN A 557 -29.90 -6.73 -9.27
CA ASN A 557 -30.34 -6.00 -10.46
C ASN A 557 -29.88 -4.54 -10.53
N VAL A 558 -28.85 -4.15 -9.78
CA VAL A 558 -28.24 -2.83 -9.81
C VAL A 558 -27.03 -2.85 -10.73
N PHE A 559 -26.93 -1.85 -11.60
CA PHE A 559 -25.82 -1.67 -12.55
C PHE A 559 -25.24 -0.28 -12.40
N SER A 560 -23.93 -0.12 -12.52
CA SER A 560 -23.26 1.17 -12.39
C SER A 560 -22.12 1.34 -13.39
N GLY A 561 -21.94 2.60 -13.83
CA GLY A 561 -20.84 3.02 -14.71
C GLY A 561 -20.56 4.51 -14.57
N ILE A 562 -19.39 4.96 -15.03
CA ILE A 562 -18.95 6.35 -14.93
C ILE A 562 -18.76 6.93 -16.33
N ALA A 563 -19.19 8.17 -16.50
CA ALA A 563 -18.90 8.99 -17.69
C ALA A 563 -18.33 10.35 -17.26
N GLU A 564 -17.34 10.85 -18.00
CA GLU A 564 -16.74 12.17 -17.79
C GLU A 564 -17.51 13.23 -18.57
N LEU A 565 -18.41 13.98 -17.91
CA LEU A 565 -19.27 14.99 -18.53
C LEU A 565 -18.76 16.42 -18.28
N PRO A 566 -18.99 17.37 -19.22
CA PRO A 566 -18.63 18.77 -19.00
C PRO A 566 -19.28 19.34 -17.74
N ARG A 567 -18.57 20.22 -17.01
CA ARG A 567 -19.10 20.91 -15.80
C ARG A 567 -20.23 21.87 -16.12
N SER A 568 -21.09 22.10 -15.12
CA SER A 568 -22.18 23.08 -15.18
C SER A 568 -22.99 22.97 -16.47
N THR A 569 -23.13 21.76 -17.02
CA THR A 569 -23.74 21.48 -18.30
C THR A 569 -25.00 20.64 -18.11
N ALA A 570 -26.08 21.06 -18.77
CA ALA A 570 -27.29 20.24 -18.87
C ALA A 570 -27.07 19.13 -19.92
N VAL A 571 -27.30 17.89 -19.52
CA VAL A 571 -27.11 16.71 -20.37
C VAL A 571 -28.39 15.90 -20.38
N GLU A 572 -28.85 15.52 -21.56
CA GLU A 572 -29.93 14.56 -21.73
C GLU A 572 -29.36 13.15 -21.86
N TYR A 573 -30.04 12.16 -21.26
CA TYR A 573 -29.61 10.77 -21.34
C TYR A 573 -30.80 9.79 -21.24
N LYS A 574 -30.55 8.54 -21.64
CA LYS A 574 -31.41 7.38 -21.51
C LYS A 574 -30.60 6.13 -21.20
N TYR A 575 -31.29 5.13 -20.67
CA TYR A 575 -30.74 3.79 -20.59
C TYR A 575 -31.19 2.92 -21.75
N LEU A 576 -30.33 1.96 -22.13
CA LEU A 576 -30.67 0.96 -23.12
C LEU A 576 -30.08 -0.41 -22.76
N LYS A 577 -30.76 -1.47 -23.20
CA LYS A 577 -30.28 -2.86 -23.12
C LYS A 577 -29.79 -3.28 -24.51
N LYS A 578 -28.68 -4.01 -24.57
CA LYS A 578 -28.07 -4.46 -25.80
C LYS A 578 -27.73 -5.95 -25.74
N THR A 579 -28.13 -6.72 -26.75
CA THR A 579 -27.68 -8.11 -26.91
C THR A 579 -26.29 -8.16 -27.54
N SER A 580 -25.59 -9.28 -27.42
CA SER A 580 -24.32 -9.55 -28.15
C SER A 580 -24.47 -9.47 -29.65
N ALA A 581 -25.69 -9.73 -30.20
CA ALA A 581 -26.03 -9.61 -31.63
C ALA A 581 -26.31 -8.16 -32.05
N GLY A 582 -26.24 -7.16 -31.14
CA GLY A 582 -26.46 -5.75 -31.44
C GLY A 582 -27.90 -5.25 -31.36
N THR A 583 -28.87 -6.09 -31.00
CA THR A 583 -30.26 -5.65 -30.80
C THR A 583 -30.35 -4.71 -29.60
N VAL A 584 -30.97 -3.53 -29.82
CA VAL A 584 -31.10 -2.47 -28.82
C VAL A 584 -32.55 -2.33 -28.34
N THR A 585 -32.74 -2.32 -27.03
CA THR A 585 -34.02 -2.01 -26.38
C THR A 585 -33.85 -0.74 -25.54
N TRP A 586 -34.54 0.32 -25.92
CA TRP A 586 -34.52 1.60 -25.20
C TRP A 586 -35.50 1.59 -24.02
N GLU A 587 -35.15 2.31 -22.93
CA GLU A 587 -36.15 2.59 -21.89
C GLU A 587 -37.29 3.44 -22.45
N SER A 588 -38.46 3.32 -21.87
CA SER A 588 -39.67 4.05 -22.30
C SER A 588 -39.66 5.52 -21.84
N GLY A 589 -40.62 6.33 -22.36
CA GLY A 589 -40.81 7.72 -21.97
C GLY A 589 -39.81 8.72 -22.55
N ALA A 590 -39.85 9.96 -22.08
CA ALA A 590 -38.96 11.06 -22.50
C ALA A 590 -37.51 10.85 -22.07
N ASN A 591 -36.57 11.59 -22.66
CA ASN A 591 -35.19 11.64 -22.20
C ASN A 591 -35.16 12.11 -20.73
N ARG A 592 -34.17 11.58 -20.00
CA ARG A 592 -33.83 12.10 -18.67
C ARG A 592 -32.89 13.28 -18.83
N THR A 593 -32.86 14.16 -17.83
CA THR A 593 -31.98 15.31 -17.80
C THR A 593 -31.21 15.33 -16.48
N LEU A 594 -29.95 15.75 -16.55
CA LEU A 594 -29.16 16.09 -15.38
C LEU A 594 -28.41 17.40 -15.65
N THR A 595 -28.01 18.09 -14.60
CA THR A 595 -27.05 19.19 -14.71
C THR A 595 -25.83 18.84 -13.87
N THR A 596 -24.67 18.78 -14.49
CA THR A 596 -23.41 18.50 -13.80
C THR A 596 -23.01 19.64 -12.89
N PRO A 597 -22.45 19.36 -11.70
CA PRO A 597 -21.98 20.41 -10.78
C PRO A 597 -20.78 21.19 -11.34
N ALA A 598 -20.50 22.35 -10.76
CA ALA A 598 -19.33 23.17 -11.11
C ALA A 598 -18.01 22.58 -10.59
N ALA A 599 -18.05 21.66 -9.62
CA ALA A 599 -16.90 21.00 -9.04
C ALA A 599 -17.28 19.63 -8.42
N GLY A 600 -16.28 18.78 -8.16
CA GLY A 600 -16.46 17.48 -7.51
C GLY A 600 -16.95 16.39 -8.46
N THR A 601 -17.65 15.40 -7.92
CA THR A 601 -18.27 14.29 -8.65
C THR A 601 -19.79 14.44 -8.67
N HIS A 602 -20.45 13.77 -9.61
CA HIS A 602 -21.89 13.72 -9.67
C HIS A 602 -22.38 12.26 -9.62
N ALA A 603 -23.53 12.02 -9.02
CA ALA A 603 -24.12 10.69 -8.97
C ALA A 603 -25.62 10.76 -9.31
N VAL A 604 -26.04 9.82 -10.14
CA VAL A 604 -27.45 9.65 -10.55
C VAL A 604 -27.88 8.24 -10.20
N THR A 605 -29.08 8.12 -9.61
CA THR A 605 -29.66 6.82 -9.27
C THR A 605 -31.06 6.74 -9.87
N ASP A 606 -31.28 5.74 -10.71
CA ASP A 606 -32.48 5.59 -11.53
C ASP A 606 -33.04 4.16 -11.50
N VAL A 607 -34.22 4.01 -12.07
CA VAL A 607 -34.83 2.73 -12.42
C VAL A 607 -35.10 2.73 -13.92
N PHE A 608 -34.78 1.65 -14.63
CA PHE A 608 -35.03 1.49 -16.05
C PHE A 608 -36.54 1.57 -16.35
N ARG A 609 -36.94 2.53 -17.14
CA ARG A 609 -38.38 2.75 -17.44
C ARG A 609 -38.87 1.69 -18.43
N GLY A 610 -39.92 0.95 -18.01
CA GLY A 610 -40.46 -0.16 -18.78
C GLY A 610 -40.12 -1.54 -18.23
N ASP A 611 -39.20 -1.60 -17.26
CA ASP A 611 -39.03 -2.82 -16.47
C ASP A 611 -40.07 -2.87 -15.34
N THR A 612 -40.62 -4.04 -15.10
CA THR A 612 -41.35 -4.33 -13.87
C THR A 612 -40.34 -4.63 -12.76
N VAL A 613 -39.61 -3.63 -12.33
CA VAL A 613 -38.80 -3.75 -11.12
C VAL A 613 -39.74 -3.63 -9.95
N SER A 614 -39.98 -4.74 -9.28
CA SER A 614 -40.64 -4.72 -7.96
C SER A 614 -39.69 -3.93 -7.03
N SER A 615 -40.18 -2.76 -6.57
CA SER A 615 -39.48 -2.02 -5.51
C SER A 615 -39.38 -2.94 -4.29
N GLN A 616 -38.19 -3.32 -3.91
CA GLN A 616 -37.98 -4.21 -2.75
C GLN A 616 -38.22 -3.43 -1.45
N ILE A 617 -38.86 -4.07 -0.49
CA ILE A 617 -39.14 -3.52 0.84
C ILE A 617 -38.01 -3.96 1.78
N ALA A 618 -37.16 -3.03 2.20
CA ALA A 618 -36.15 -3.30 3.22
C ALA A 618 -36.85 -3.67 4.52
N THR A 619 -36.81 -4.95 4.90
CA THR A 619 -37.44 -5.51 6.08
C THR A 619 -36.43 -5.83 7.14
N SER A 620 -36.48 -5.13 8.26
CA SER A 620 -35.59 -5.36 9.42
C SER A 620 -36.22 -6.40 10.36
N PHE A 621 -35.48 -7.48 10.60
CA PHE A 621 -35.81 -8.50 11.58
C PHE A 621 -35.00 -8.25 12.85
N ASN A 622 -35.65 -7.96 13.96
CA ASN A 622 -35.07 -7.75 15.28
C ASN A 622 -35.61 -8.86 16.21
N ALA A 623 -34.79 -9.81 16.56
CA ALA A 623 -35.22 -10.94 17.39
C ALA A 623 -34.51 -10.90 18.77
N THR A 624 -35.28 -10.82 19.86
CA THR A 624 -34.74 -10.99 21.20
C THR A 624 -34.59 -12.47 21.49
N VAL A 625 -33.32 -12.93 21.54
CA VAL A 625 -32.95 -14.35 21.68
C VAL A 625 -31.79 -14.51 22.65
N SER A 626 -32.00 -15.26 23.74
CA SER A 626 -30.88 -15.71 24.59
C SER A 626 -30.20 -16.91 23.95
N THR A 627 -28.87 -16.85 23.85
CA THR A 627 -28.04 -17.91 23.25
C THR A 627 -26.92 -18.33 24.19
N SER A 628 -26.46 -19.56 24.05
CA SER A 628 -25.21 -20.03 24.68
C SER A 628 -24.01 -19.68 23.78
N TYR A 629 -22.83 -19.69 24.36
CA TYR A 629 -21.60 -19.41 23.60
C TYR A 629 -21.46 -20.32 22.37
N GLY A 630 -21.19 -19.72 21.22
CA GLY A 630 -21.04 -20.42 19.92
C GLY A 630 -22.35 -20.65 19.15
N GLN A 631 -23.54 -20.34 19.71
CA GLN A 631 -24.80 -20.36 18.98
C GLN A 631 -24.99 -19.05 18.19
N ASN A 632 -25.45 -19.15 16.94
CA ASN A 632 -25.83 -18.02 16.11
C ASN A 632 -27.30 -18.10 15.70
N VAL A 633 -27.97 -16.96 15.60
CA VAL A 633 -29.39 -16.85 15.25
C VAL A 633 -29.57 -16.52 13.78
N TYR A 634 -30.56 -17.13 13.15
CA TYR A 634 -30.87 -16.97 11.73
C TYR A 634 -32.38 -16.78 11.56
N VAL A 635 -32.81 -16.10 10.50
CA VAL A 635 -34.18 -16.08 10.03
C VAL A 635 -34.31 -16.88 8.74
N VAL A 636 -35.39 -17.65 8.62
CA VAL A 636 -35.69 -18.50 7.46
C VAL A 636 -37.17 -18.42 7.16
N GLY A 637 -37.58 -18.49 5.89
CA GLY A 637 -38.98 -18.35 5.51
C GLY A 637 -39.33 -18.86 4.11
N ASN A 638 -40.60 -18.69 3.72
CA ASN A 638 -41.16 -19.21 2.48
C ASN A 638 -40.63 -18.51 1.20
N VAL A 639 -40.09 -17.31 1.32
CA VAL A 639 -39.58 -16.54 0.17
C VAL A 639 -38.10 -16.86 -0.07
N ALA A 640 -37.63 -16.77 -1.32
CA ALA A 640 -36.25 -17.08 -1.70
C ALA A 640 -35.22 -16.24 -0.91
N ALA A 641 -35.50 -14.96 -0.68
CA ALA A 641 -34.65 -14.07 0.11
C ALA A 641 -34.50 -14.47 1.59
N LEU A 642 -35.37 -15.33 2.10
CA LEU A 642 -35.29 -15.96 3.43
C LEU A 642 -34.94 -17.45 3.35
N GLY A 643 -34.36 -17.89 2.24
CA GLY A 643 -33.78 -19.23 2.08
C GLY A 643 -34.80 -20.35 1.78
N GLY A 644 -36.08 -20.05 1.49
CA GLY A 644 -37.09 -21.04 1.09
C GLY A 644 -37.24 -22.22 2.07
N TRP A 645 -37.24 -21.95 3.36
CA TRP A 645 -37.27 -22.94 4.46
C TRP A 645 -36.02 -23.82 4.60
N SER A 646 -34.95 -23.56 3.85
CA SER A 646 -33.68 -24.30 3.98
C SER A 646 -32.82 -23.71 5.11
N PRO A 647 -32.50 -24.47 6.17
CA PRO A 647 -31.58 -23.98 7.21
C PRO A 647 -30.20 -23.62 6.66
N ALA A 648 -29.74 -24.28 5.58
CA ALA A 648 -28.47 -23.97 4.96
C ALA A 648 -28.45 -22.57 4.33
N ALA A 649 -29.58 -22.13 3.78
CA ALA A 649 -29.77 -20.83 3.13
C ALA A 649 -30.42 -19.75 4.05
N ALA A 650 -30.59 -20.04 5.34
CA ALA A 650 -31.15 -19.10 6.31
C ALA A 650 -30.24 -17.87 6.48
N VAL A 651 -30.84 -16.70 6.63
CA VAL A 651 -30.15 -15.40 6.74
C VAL A 651 -29.61 -15.23 8.17
N PRO A 652 -28.30 -15.02 8.35
CA PRO A 652 -27.72 -14.78 9.68
C PRO A 652 -28.14 -13.43 10.25
N LEU A 653 -28.38 -13.38 11.56
CA LEU A 653 -28.59 -12.14 12.31
C LEU A 653 -27.31 -11.77 13.07
N SER A 654 -27.03 -10.46 13.15
CA SER A 654 -25.93 -9.91 13.94
C SER A 654 -26.27 -9.86 15.43
N SER A 655 -25.33 -10.27 16.27
CA SER A 655 -25.41 -10.21 17.74
C SER A 655 -24.87 -8.91 18.33
N ALA A 656 -24.56 -7.90 17.53
CA ALA A 656 -23.91 -6.66 18.00
C ALA A 656 -24.71 -5.94 19.12
N ASP A 657 -26.07 -6.10 19.13
CA ASP A 657 -26.98 -5.52 20.10
C ASP A 657 -27.55 -6.58 21.08
N TYR A 658 -26.77 -7.65 21.35
CA TYR A 658 -27.25 -8.74 22.23
C TYR A 658 -27.94 -8.22 23.50
N PRO A 659 -29.12 -8.79 23.89
CA PRO A 659 -29.76 -10.01 23.37
C PRO A 659 -30.63 -9.83 22.13
N ILE A 660 -30.61 -8.68 21.45
CA ILE A 660 -31.35 -8.44 20.22
C ILE A 660 -30.46 -8.77 19.03
N TRP A 661 -30.90 -9.74 18.23
CA TRP A 661 -30.25 -10.15 17.00
C TRP A 661 -30.90 -9.46 15.81
N ARG A 662 -30.14 -8.89 14.86
CA ARG A 662 -30.65 -8.05 13.77
C ARG A 662 -30.17 -8.47 12.40
N ALA A 663 -31.08 -8.41 11.42
CA ALA A 663 -30.76 -8.44 9.99
C ALA A 663 -31.74 -7.60 9.20
N THR A 664 -31.32 -7.04 8.07
CA THR A 664 -32.23 -6.40 7.11
C THR A 664 -32.21 -7.21 5.81
N VAL A 665 -33.39 -7.59 5.33
CA VAL A 665 -33.58 -8.39 4.12
C VAL A 665 -34.53 -7.63 3.18
N ASN A 666 -34.15 -7.54 1.92
CA ASN A 666 -35.00 -6.92 0.89
C ASN A 666 -36.04 -7.94 0.38
N LEU A 667 -37.33 -7.62 0.57
CA LEU A 667 -38.46 -8.49 0.21
C LEU A 667 -39.35 -7.80 -0.84
N PRO A 668 -40.01 -8.57 -1.74
CA PRO A 668 -40.93 -7.98 -2.69
C PRO A 668 -42.11 -7.28 -1.99
N PRO A 669 -42.65 -6.16 -2.48
CA PRO A 669 -43.80 -5.46 -1.90
C PRO A 669 -45.07 -6.28 -2.02
N GLY A 670 -46.01 -6.07 -1.10
CA GLY A 670 -47.30 -6.76 -1.07
C GLY A 670 -47.22 -8.28 -0.91
N THR A 671 -46.07 -8.81 -0.51
CA THR A 671 -45.83 -10.26 -0.42
C THR A 671 -46.18 -10.80 0.95
N SER A 672 -46.96 -11.89 0.99
CA SER A 672 -47.22 -12.64 2.21
C SER A 672 -45.99 -13.50 2.56
N VAL A 673 -45.38 -13.20 3.70
CA VAL A 673 -44.17 -13.85 4.18
C VAL A 673 -44.50 -14.69 5.41
N GLU A 674 -44.10 -15.96 5.33
CA GLU A 674 -44.05 -16.84 6.50
C GLU A 674 -42.57 -17.08 6.87
N TYR A 675 -42.28 -17.02 8.17
CA TYR A 675 -40.88 -17.18 8.63
C TYR A 675 -40.81 -17.75 10.04
N LYS A 676 -39.63 -18.21 10.40
CA LYS A 676 -39.20 -18.62 11.74
C LYS A 676 -37.75 -18.19 12.02
N TYR A 677 -37.44 -18.14 13.29
CA TYR A 677 -36.03 -18.08 13.72
C TYR A 677 -35.50 -19.47 14.01
N LEU A 678 -34.20 -19.64 13.79
CA LEU A 678 -33.46 -20.85 14.17
C LEU A 678 -32.09 -20.50 14.76
N LYS A 679 -31.59 -21.36 15.63
CA LYS A 679 -30.22 -21.32 16.12
C LYS A 679 -29.40 -22.39 15.42
N LYS A 680 -28.23 -22.04 14.95
CA LYS A 680 -27.20 -23.03 14.56
C LYS A 680 -26.23 -23.18 15.70
N ASN A 681 -26.02 -24.41 16.12
CA ASN A 681 -25.15 -24.77 17.23
C ASN A 681 -23.70 -25.03 16.74
N PRO A 682 -22.70 -24.99 17.64
CA PRO A 682 -21.29 -25.25 17.27
C PRO A 682 -21.06 -26.64 16.67
N ASP A 683 -21.88 -27.63 16.99
CA ASP A 683 -21.86 -28.99 16.46
C ASP A 683 -22.53 -29.13 15.08
N GLY A 684 -23.02 -28.02 14.50
CA GLY A 684 -23.73 -28.00 13.23
C GLY A 684 -25.23 -28.34 13.33
N SER A 685 -25.74 -28.71 14.50
CA SER A 685 -27.16 -28.96 14.69
C SER A 685 -27.99 -27.67 14.66
N VAL A 686 -29.27 -27.82 14.32
CA VAL A 686 -30.21 -26.69 14.18
C VAL A 686 -31.34 -26.80 15.21
N THR A 687 -31.53 -25.75 15.97
CA THR A 687 -32.67 -25.62 16.91
C THR A 687 -33.67 -24.62 16.36
N TRP A 688 -34.89 -25.04 16.11
CA TRP A 688 -36.00 -24.19 15.66
C TRP A 688 -36.72 -23.57 16.85
N GLU A 689 -37.22 -22.34 16.69
CA GLU A 689 -38.19 -21.79 17.66
C GLU A 689 -39.45 -22.63 17.69
N SER A 690 -40.14 -22.65 18.82
CA SER A 690 -41.36 -23.45 19.00
C SER A 690 -42.59 -22.79 18.33
N GLY A 691 -43.75 -23.47 18.35
CA GLY A 691 -45.04 -22.97 17.83
C GLY A 691 -45.11 -22.88 16.31
N GLY A 692 -46.17 -22.22 15.80
CA GLY A 692 -46.42 -22.03 14.36
C GLY A 692 -45.49 -21.00 13.71
N ASN A 693 -45.50 -20.96 12.38
CA ASN A 693 -44.76 -19.95 11.60
C ASN A 693 -45.26 -18.55 11.94
N ARG A 694 -44.40 -17.58 11.92
CA ARG A 694 -44.74 -16.15 12.00
C ARG A 694 -45.12 -15.67 10.61
N THR A 695 -46.05 -14.72 10.52
CA THR A 695 -46.56 -14.21 9.24
C THR A 695 -46.60 -12.68 9.24
N PHE A 696 -46.38 -12.09 8.08
CA PHE A 696 -46.71 -10.69 7.78
C PHE A 696 -46.86 -10.49 6.27
N THR A 697 -47.43 -9.36 5.87
CA THR A 697 -47.41 -8.92 4.47
C THR A 697 -46.54 -7.67 4.35
N THR A 698 -45.61 -7.66 3.41
CA THR A 698 -44.75 -6.48 3.15
C THR A 698 -45.63 -5.33 2.65
N PRO A 699 -45.35 -4.07 3.07
CA PRO A 699 -46.07 -2.91 2.53
C PRO A 699 -45.83 -2.74 1.03
N SER A 700 -46.63 -1.93 0.37
CA SER A 700 -46.44 -1.62 -1.06
C SER A 700 -45.24 -0.71 -1.33
N THR A 701 -44.84 0.10 -0.34
CA THR A 701 -43.70 1.06 -0.43
C THR A 701 -43.09 1.27 0.96
N GLY A 702 -41.89 1.85 1.01
CA GLY A 702 -41.18 2.19 2.26
C GLY A 702 -40.36 1.04 2.84
N THR A 703 -40.30 0.98 4.17
CA THR A 703 -39.56 -0.05 4.92
C THR A 703 -40.49 -0.79 5.85
N HIS A 704 -40.12 -1.97 6.28
CA HIS A 704 -40.87 -2.78 7.25
C HIS A 704 -39.96 -3.22 8.40
N THR A 705 -40.49 -3.35 9.62
CA THR A 705 -39.73 -3.80 10.79
C THR A 705 -40.50 -4.86 11.57
N ARG A 706 -39.85 -5.95 11.89
CA ARG A 706 -40.33 -7.02 12.76
C ARG A 706 -39.54 -6.99 14.06
N ASN A 707 -40.26 -6.85 15.19
CA ASN A 707 -39.66 -6.94 16.52
C ASN A 707 -40.26 -8.19 17.20
N ASP A 708 -39.45 -9.20 17.37
CA ASP A 708 -39.91 -10.51 17.80
C ASP A 708 -39.12 -10.98 19.04
N THR A 709 -39.72 -11.90 19.79
CA THR A 709 -39.05 -12.63 20.87
C THR A 709 -39.04 -14.11 20.51
N TRP A 710 -37.97 -14.83 20.77
CA TRP A 710 -37.87 -16.26 20.56
C TRP A 710 -39.01 -17.03 21.24
N LYS A 711 -39.65 -17.94 20.57
CA LYS A 711 -40.76 -18.77 21.08
C LYS A 711 -40.27 -20.08 21.67
#